data_657a8ea37acf1431095bd11e40b871dc
#
_entry.id   657a8ea37acf1431095bd11e40b871dc
#
_cell.length_a   1.000
_cell.length_b   1.000
_cell.length_c   1.000
_cell.angle_alpha   90.00
_cell.angle_beta   90.00
_cell.angle_gamma   90.00
#
_symmetry.space_group_name_H-M   'P 1'
#
loop_
_entity.id
_entity.type
_entity.pdbx_description
1 polymer ?
#
loop_
_entity_poly.entity_id
_entity_poly.type
_entity_poly.pdbx_seq_one_letter_code
_entity_poly.pdbx_strand_id
1 'polypeptide(L)'
;MPAKVYLRILQGGLAASLLIVFLVFKDLLFPYITSKQLPFNILIEFLFALWLLFIFRYPEYRPKRNYITWGLLAYFLAILASCAVSVDLGLSFWGDAERMLGLFHLLHFLAFYLIVITVLRSWRDWRMFFISSVLVATAVSLIGLNGPDVYSTIGNTAYVSGYLIFNIFFCLLLFLRGRVGFWRWLYIIPVIIMLMEFWSCHTSGAIIGLLSGLLLLFFLFGLLHGSKNLRRFSLILFGIGIIVILGIFSQSRSSWFQNSFLKNLSSQKATFQTRLISWQGAAADFKYHPFLGTGFGNYAIIFDKHFDSKFFNYSRTETYFDRAHNNLIDIVSTTGLIGLLAYLSIFIAALYYLRKDFKANGPYAGTGEEASRRNLEILVIVGLLTAYFIQNLAVFDSYVTYIGLMVVLGFIYWLSHGQADGEDEGELPTGKSWRLPRDWEFVVMIILLIATGIFANYYNARPWRMFIGVIGGYDQILSGNFPEGVTAYKKALADTPLDHDGRVTLINIVTSNPAVLGTMFTDTANETLDYIIGLAEKNVAENPQDSLTQMQLAQLLDTTARFNLDKFDHYSDRAIAAIDSSIAASPGRAPVYFVKAQMQLVRGDKEEAIRTIKYGISLNPDYSEGYCRLAQFYLFLKDAKNMPDALNTCVDRGGVDMLNSDALMLNALKYYSETRDYPRAVKVSERLAALNSREPQIWFNLAKLYLVSGDMAKAQAAADRAATLDAKLKDEWAGFLKSFQAMAASSSPATSTGGKK
;
A
#
# COMPACT_ATOMS: atom_id res chain seq x y z
N MET A 1 27.33 -12.15 -32.97
CA MET A 1 26.44 -13.30 -32.60
C MET A 1 25.38 -13.49 -33.70
N PRO A 2 24.92 -14.72 -34.03
CA PRO A 2 23.76 -14.95 -34.91
C PRO A 2 22.45 -14.39 -34.27
N ALA A 3 21.52 -13.90 -35.12
CA ALA A 3 20.24 -13.36 -34.64
C ALA A 3 19.46 -14.35 -33.75
N LYS A 4 19.47 -15.64 -34.11
CA LYS A 4 18.81 -16.70 -33.29
C LYS A 4 19.35 -16.78 -31.85
N VAL A 5 20.64 -16.50 -31.64
CA VAL A 5 21.27 -16.55 -30.30
C VAL A 5 20.78 -15.34 -29.47
N TYR A 6 20.80 -14.13 -30.05
CA TYR A 6 20.22 -12.95 -29.38
C TYR A 6 18.77 -13.19 -28.99
N LEU A 7 17.92 -13.67 -29.92
CA LEU A 7 16.52 -13.96 -29.67
C LEU A 7 16.33 -14.94 -28.52
N ARG A 8 17.08 -16.06 -28.50
CA ARG A 8 16.95 -17.07 -27.42
C ARG A 8 17.36 -16.51 -26.06
N ILE A 9 18.42 -15.70 -25.99
CA ILE A 9 18.88 -15.08 -24.73
C ILE A 9 17.79 -14.09 -24.24
N LEU A 10 17.28 -13.23 -25.13
CA LEU A 10 16.25 -12.25 -24.78
C LEU A 10 14.94 -12.93 -24.40
N GLN A 11 14.50 -13.98 -25.11
CA GLN A 11 13.32 -14.78 -24.76
C GLN A 11 13.48 -15.49 -23.41
N GLY A 12 14.65 -16.09 -23.16
CA GLY A 12 14.98 -16.71 -21.89
C GLY A 12 14.98 -15.71 -20.72
N GLY A 13 15.51 -14.51 -20.95
CA GLY A 13 15.49 -13.42 -19.98
C GLY A 13 14.07 -12.91 -19.69
N LEU A 14 13.22 -12.77 -20.72
CA LEU A 14 11.79 -12.44 -20.52
C LEU A 14 11.07 -13.55 -19.72
N ALA A 15 11.34 -14.83 -19.98
CA ALA A 15 10.78 -15.92 -19.19
C ALA A 15 11.29 -15.89 -17.73
N ALA A 16 12.59 -15.60 -17.52
CA ALA A 16 13.18 -15.46 -16.19
C ALA A 16 12.54 -14.31 -15.39
N SER A 17 12.17 -13.20 -16.05
CA SER A 17 11.49 -12.08 -15.36
C SER A 17 10.17 -12.49 -14.70
N LEU A 18 9.47 -13.49 -15.22
CA LEU A 18 8.25 -14.02 -14.61
C LEU A 18 8.51 -14.75 -13.29
N LEU A 19 9.68 -15.34 -13.11
CA LEU A 19 10.06 -16.06 -11.89
C LEU A 19 10.44 -15.13 -10.74
N ILE A 20 10.74 -13.88 -11.02
CA ILE A 20 11.10 -12.86 -10.01
C ILE A 20 9.98 -12.67 -8.98
N VAL A 21 8.72 -12.93 -9.35
CA VAL A 21 7.57 -12.84 -8.42
C VAL A 21 7.72 -13.72 -7.18
N PHE A 22 8.51 -14.80 -7.23
CA PHE A 22 8.76 -15.68 -6.10
C PHE A 22 9.81 -15.16 -5.11
N LEU A 23 10.60 -14.15 -5.49
CA LEU A 23 11.67 -13.64 -4.64
C LEU A 23 11.10 -12.86 -3.45
N VAL A 24 11.39 -13.33 -2.24
CA VAL A 24 11.09 -12.66 -0.97
C VAL A 24 12.26 -12.90 -0.03
N PHE A 25 13.10 -11.88 0.17
CA PHE A 25 14.24 -11.90 1.08
C PHE A 25 13.86 -11.10 2.34
N LYS A 26 13.61 -11.79 3.45
CA LYS A 26 13.08 -11.20 4.70
C LYS A 26 14.04 -10.23 5.39
N ASP A 27 15.30 -10.29 5.05
CA ASP A 27 16.39 -9.43 5.51
C ASP A 27 16.52 -8.12 4.70
N LEU A 28 15.58 -7.86 3.80
CA LEU A 28 15.47 -6.58 3.09
C LEU A 28 14.37 -5.71 3.70
N LEU A 29 14.60 -4.42 3.75
CA LEU A 29 13.53 -3.45 4.01
C LEU A 29 12.46 -3.56 2.89
N PHE A 30 11.17 -3.66 3.26
CA PHE A 30 10.06 -3.91 2.33
C PHE A 30 10.25 -5.15 1.44
N PRO A 31 10.43 -6.35 2.02
CA PRO A 31 10.91 -7.56 1.33
C PRO A 31 10.05 -8.00 0.15
N TYR A 32 8.75 -7.71 0.15
CA TYR A 32 7.84 -8.06 -0.95
C TYR A 32 8.00 -7.17 -2.19
N ILE A 33 8.60 -5.99 -2.08
CA ILE A 33 8.79 -5.03 -3.17
C ILE A 33 10.24 -5.01 -3.60
N THR A 34 11.16 -4.71 -2.69
CA THR A 34 12.59 -4.54 -2.97
C THR A 34 13.22 -5.82 -3.54
N SER A 35 12.81 -7.01 -3.00
CA SER A 35 13.25 -8.32 -3.50
C SER A 35 12.89 -8.60 -4.97
N LYS A 36 11.93 -7.87 -5.53
CA LYS A 36 11.47 -8.07 -6.90
C LYS A 36 11.98 -6.97 -7.82
N GLN A 37 11.80 -5.72 -7.40
CA GLN A 37 12.10 -4.59 -8.26
C GLN A 37 13.61 -4.49 -8.58
N LEU A 38 14.48 -4.66 -7.59
CA LEU A 38 15.93 -4.56 -7.83
C LEU A 38 16.47 -5.67 -8.74
N PRO A 39 16.17 -6.98 -8.54
CA PRO A 39 16.56 -8.02 -9.50
C PRO A 39 15.94 -7.84 -10.88
N PHE A 40 14.69 -7.35 -10.96
CA PHE A 40 14.05 -7.05 -12.23
C PHE A 40 14.80 -5.96 -12.98
N ASN A 41 15.14 -4.85 -12.30
CA ASN A 41 15.90 -3.77 -12.90
C ASN A 41 17.24 -4.31 -13.46
N ILE A 42 18.01 -5.02 -12.65
CA ILE A 42 19.30 -5.61 -13.07
C ILE A 42 19.11 -6.49 -14.31
N LEU A 43 18.12 -7.38 -14.29
CA LEU A 43 17.84 -8.26 -15.42
C LEU A 43 17.50 -7.45 -16.68
N ILE A 44 16.60 -6.46 -16.56
CA ILE A 44 16.17 -5.65 -17.70
C ILE A 44 17.31 -4.77 -18.23
N GLU A 45 18.17 -4.23 -17.39
CA GLU A 45 19.35 -3.46 -17.81
C GLU A 45 20.26 -4.30 -18.72
N PHE A 46 20.60 -5.53 -18.33
CA PHE A 46 21.38 -6.43 -19.14
C PHE A 46 20.68 -6.86 -20.43
N LEU A 47 19.39 -7.17 -20.36
CA LEU A 47 18.60 -7.52 -21.53
C LEU A 47 18.47 -6.33 -22.49
N PHE A 48 18.31 -5.11 -21.98
CA PHE A 48 18.20 -3.91 -22.78
C PHE A 48 19.52 -3.57 -23.48
N ALA A 49 20.65 -3.75 -22.80
CA ALA A 49 21.96 -3.61 -23.41
C ALA A 49 22.15 -4.59 -24.59
N LEU A 50 21.78 -5.86 -24.41
CA LEU A 50 21.81 -6.86 -25.47
C LEU A 50 20.81 -6.55 -26.59
N TRP A 51 19.62 -6.04 -26.25
CA TRP A 51 18.59 -5.63 -27.19
C TRP A 51 19.05 -4.45 -28.07
N LEU A 52 19.74 -3.47 -27.49
CA LEU A 52 20.31 -2.35 -28.27
C LEU A 52 21.31 -2.88 -29.31
N LEU A 53 22.22 -3.76 -28.92
CA LEU A 53 23.18 -4.38 -29.87
C LEU A 53 22.43 -5.18 -30.93
N PHE A 54 21.39 -5.91 -30.55
CA PHE A 54 20.60 -6.73 -31.46
C PHE A 54 19.90 -5.89 -32.54
N ILE A 55 19.15 -4.84 -32.16
CA ILE A 55 18.43 -4.00 -33.12
C ILE A 55 19.33 -3.09 -33.93
N PHE A 56 20.54 -2.81 -33.42
CA PHE A 56 21.55 -2.08 -34.17
C PHE A 56 22.10 -2.95 -35.28
N ARG A 57 22.47 -4.19 -34.96
CA ARG A 57 23.03 -5.15 -35.92
C ARG A 57 22.00 -5.70 -36.91
N TYR A 58 20.80 -5.90 -36.48
CA TYR A 58 19.69 -6.47 -37.24
C TYR A 58 18.50 -5.46 -37.32
N PRO A 59 18.61 -4.44 -38.22
CA PRO A 59 17.62 -3.37 -38.33
C PRO A 59 16.20 -3.84 -38.63
N GLU A 60 16.04 -5.01 -39.24
CA GLU A 60 14.75 -5.66 -39.50
C GLU A 60 13.99 -6.07 -38.23
N TYR A 61 14.67 -6.13 -37.10
CA TYR A 61 14.06 -6.39 -35.80
C TYR A 61 13.67 -5.13 -35.04
N ARG A 62 13.97 -3.93 -35.56
CA ARG A 62 13.59 -2.68 -34.91
C ARG A 62 12.09 -2.57 -34.76
N PRO A 63 11.59 -2.07 -33.61
CA PRO A 63 10.18 -1.79 -33.43
C PRO A 63 9.63 -0.91 -34.55
N LYS A 64 8.50 -1.31 -35.14
CA LYS A 64 7.80 -0.51 -36.13
C LYS A 64 7.03 0.61 -35.44
N ARG A 65 6.79 1.72 -36.17
CA ARG A 65 5.99 2.83 -35.68
C ARG A 65 4.58 2.36 -35.29
N ASN A 66 4.17 2.67 -34.06
CA ASN A 66 2.88 2.24 -33.53
C ASN A 66 2.38 3.29 -32.51
N TYR A 67 1.09 3.59 -32.54
CA TYR A 67 0.49 4.60 -31.63
C TYR A 67 0.57 4.19 -30.16
N ILE A 68 0.56 2.89 -29.82
CA ILE A 68 0.75 2.42 -28.43
C ILE A 68 2.13 2.82 -27.92
N THR A 69 3.18 2.56 -28.71
CA THR A 69 4.56 2.96 -28.37
C THR A 69 4.67 4.48 -28.22
N TRP A 70 4.04 5.25 -29.11
CA TRP A 70 4.03 6.72 -29.01
C TRP A 70 3.26 7.20 -27.78
N GLY A 71 2.12 6.57 -27.45
CA GLY A 71 1.37 6.87 -26.23
C GLY A 71 2.19 6.58 -24.95
N LEU A 72 2.89 5.44 -24.90
CA LEU A 72 3.80 5.13 -23.82
C LEU A 72 4.91 6.18 -23.70
N LEU A 73 5.58 6.49 -24.81
CA LEU A 73 6.65 7.52 -24.81
C LEU A 73 6.13 8.88 -24.37
N ALA A 74 4.94 9.29 -24.84
CA ALA A 74 4.31 10.54 -24.42
C ALA A 74 4.03 10.54 -22.90
N TYR A 75 3.55 9.42 -22.35
CA TYR A 75 3.31 9.29 -20.92
C TYR A 75 4.61 9.38 -20.11
N PHE A 76 5.67 8.67 -20.52
CA PHE A 76 6.97 8.75 -19.86
C PHE A 76 7.60 10.15 -19.95
N LEU A 77 7.43 10.85 -21.08
CA LEU A 77 7.86 12.24 -21.22
C LEU A 77 7.05 13.19 -20.32
N ALA A 78 5.75 12.94 -20.14
CA ALA A 78 4.92 13.70 -19.22
C ALA A 78 5.37 13.49 -17.76
N ILE A 79 5.68 12.23 -17.37
CA ILE A 79 6.26 11.92 -16.05
C ILE A 79 7.60 12.66 -15.87
N LEU A 80 8.48 12.59 -16.87
CA LEU A 80 9.79 13.30 -16.82
C LEU A 80 9.62 14.81 -16.64
N ALA A 81 8.68 15.40 -17.38
CA ALA A 81 8.37 16.83 -17.26
C ALA A 81 7.78 17.17 -15.88
N SER A 82 6.94 16.27 -15.33
CA SER A 82 6.40 16.42 -13.98
C SER A 82 7.49 16.30 -12.92
N CYS A 83 8.45 15.39 -13.08
CA CYS A 83 9.60 15.29 -12.18
C CYS A 83 10.41 16.60 -12.12
N ALA A 84 10.55 17.29 -13.24
CA ALA A 84 11.32 18.54 -13.32
C ALA A 84 10.69 19.71 -12.51
N VAL A 85 9.38 19.63 -12.22
CA VAL A 85 8.65 20.64 -11.41
C VAL A 85 8.28 20.12 -10.04
N SER A 86 8.76 18.94 -9.67
CA SER A 86 8.46 18.26 -8.43
C SER A 86 9.06 18.97 -7.21
N VAL A 87 8.33 18.97 -6.10
CA VAL A 87 8.84 19.43 -4.81
C VAL A 87 9.94 18.49 -4.31
N ASP A 88 9.67 17.17 -4.36
CA ASP A 88 10.65 16.14 -4.04
C ASP A 88 11.07 15.42 -5.33
N LEU A 89 12.19 15.88 -5.90
CA LEU A 89 12.77 15.28 -7.10
C LEU A 89 13.30 13.86 -6.85
N GLY A 90 13.83 13.62 -5.64
CA GLY A 90 14.32 12.29 -5.24
C GLY A 90 13.20 11.26 -5.27
N LEU A 91 12.09 11.57 -4.61
CA LEU A 91 10.88 10.73 -4.61
C LEU A 91 10.31 10.54 -6.03
N SER A 92 10.25 11.59 -6.85
CA SER A 92 9.73 11.50 -8.21
C SER A 92 10.59 10.61 -9.10
N PHE A 93 11.91 10.67 -8.96
CA PHE A 93 12.83 9.92 -9.81
C PHE A 93 13.05 8.49 -9.30
N TRP A 94 13.31 8.30 -8.00
CA TRP A 94 13.60 7.00 -7.41
C TRP A 94 12.34 6.28 -6.90
N GLY A 95 11.31 7.03 -6.42
CA GLY A 95 10.23 6.50 -5.61
C GLY A 95 10.66 6.24 -4.17
N ASP A 96 9.70 5.88 -3.32
CA ASP A 96 9.97 5.30 -2.00
C ASP A 96 10.32 3.81 -2.10
N ALA A 97 10.98 3.26 -1.08
CA ALA A 97 11.33 1.84 -1.07
C ALA A 97 10.12 0.93 -0.87
N GLU A 98 9.02 1.45 -0.30
CA GLU A 98 7.78 0.70 -0.09
C GLU A 98 7.06 0.37 -1.41
N ARG A 99 7.20 1.22 -2.46
CA ARG A 99 6.54 1.06 -3.75
C ARG A 99 7.49 0.84 -4.91
N MET A 100 8.68 1.48 -4.88
CA MET A 100 9.68 1.48 -5.96
C MET A 100 9.06 1.79 -7.34
N LEU A 101 8.25 2.86 -7.41
CA LEU A 101 7.53 3.28 -8.61
C LEU A 101 7.92 4.68 -9.10
N GLY A 102 9.13 5.15 -8.78
CA GLY A 102 9.70 6.36 -9.37
C GLY A 102 10.01 6.20 -10.86
N LEU A 103 10.27 7.31 -11.54
CA LEU A 103 10.58 7.32 -12.99
C LEU A 103 11.68 6.30 -13.36
N PHE A 104 12.73 6.19 -12.53
CA PHE A 104 13.82 5.24 -12.75
C PHE A 104 13.29 3.80 -12.91
N HIS A 105 12.47 3.34 -11.97
CA HIS A 105 11.91 1.99 -12.01
C HIS A 105 10.92 1.80 -13.16
N LEU A 106 10.12 2.83 -13.44
CA LEU A 106 9.16 2.79 -14.55
C LEU A 106 9.83 2.68 -15.93
N LEU A 107 11.01 3.28 -16.11
CA LEU A 107 11.78 3.15 -17.36
C LEU A 107 12.18 1.69 -17.66
N HIS A 108 12.33 0.85 -16.62
CA HIS A 108 12.61 -0.59 -16.82
C HIS A 108 11.39 -1.33 -17.39
N PHE A 109 10.16 -0.93 -17.05
CA PHE A 109 8.95 -1.49 -17.68
C PHE A 109 8.81 -1.03 -19.14
N LEU A 110 9.22 0.19 -19.47
CA LEU A 110 9.27 0.65 -20.86
C LEU A 110 10.32 -0.16 -21.65
N ALA A 111 11.51 -0.37 -21.08
CA ALA A 111 12.54 -1.20 -21.69
C ALA A 111 12.05 -2.66 -21.87
N PHE A 112 11.38 -3.23 -20.88
CA PHE A 112 10.73 -4.53 -20.96
C PHE A 112 9.74 -4.59 -22.13
N TYR A 113 8.85 -3.60 -22.28
CA TYR A 113 7.91 -3.50 -23.40
C TYR A 113 8.62 -3.50 -24.76
N LEU A 114 9.69 -2.70 -24.91
CA LEU A 114 10.45 -2.62 -26.16
C LEU A 114 11.11 -3.97 -26.53
N ILE A 115 11.60 -4.70 -25.54
CA ILE A 115 12.14 -6.05 -25.72
C ILE A 115 11.02 -7.01 -26.14
N VAL A 116 9.87 -7.01 -25.43
CA VAL A 116 8.71 -7.86 -25.71
C VAL A 116 8.26 -7.73 -27.15
N ILE A 117 8.01 -6.50 -27.64
CA ILE A 117 7.51 -6.25 -29.01
C ILE A 117 8.52 -6.59 -30.10
N THR A 118 9.82 -6.68 -29.74
CA THR A 118 10.89 -7.04 -30.68
C THR A 118 11.06 -8.55 -30.78
N VAL A 119 10.88 -9.28 -29.67
CA VAL A 119 11.37 -10.64 -29.49
C VAL A 119 10.24 -11.68 -29.63
N LEU A 120 9.00 -11.34 -29.19
CA LEU A 120 7.84 -12.22 -29.33
C LEU A 120 7.16 -11.99 -30.67
N ARG A 121 7.58 -12.72 -31.71
CA ARG A 121 7.20 -12.48 -33.11
C ARG A 121 6.24 -13.47 -33.70
N SER A 122 6.10 -14.66 -33.08
CA SER A 122 5.22 -15.73 -33.54
C SER A 122 4.21 -16.09 -32.46
N TRP A 123 3.09 -16.74 -32.88
CA TRP A 123 2.17 -17.29 -31.88
C TRP A 123 2.85 -18.31 -30.96
N ARG A 124 3.82 -19.06 -31.45
CA ARG A 124 4.63 -19.98 -30.64
C ARG A 124 5.32 -19.27 -29.48
N ASP A 125 5.95 -18.09 -29.74
CA ASP A 125 6.61 -17.31 -28.71
C ASP A 125 5.61 -16.81 -27.66
N TRP A 126 4.49 -16.23 -28.09
CA TRP A 126 3.42 -15.75 -27.23
C TRP A 126 2.79 -16.88 -26.40
N ARG A 127 2.52 -18.02 -27.04
CA ARG A 127 1.99 -19.20 -26.37
C ARG A 127 2.91 -19.68 -25.27
N MET A 128 4.20 -19.80 -25.53
CA MET A 128 5.18 -20.21 -24.53
C MET A 128 5.23 -19.22 -23.37
N PHE A 129 5.24 -17.93 -23.67
CA PHE A 129 5.24 -16.87 -22.67
C PHE A 129 3.97 -16.91 -21.81
N PHE A 130 2.78 -16.99 -22.41
CA PHE A 130 1.52 -17.09 -21.66
C PHE A 130 1.43 -18.36 -20.82
N ILE A 131 1.86 -19.51 -21.33
CA ILE A 131 1.89 -20.75 -20.55
C ILE A 131 2.82 -20.57 -19.33
N SER A 132 4.01 -20.01 -19.52
CA SER A 132 4.95 -19.75 -18.41
C SER A 132 4.32 -18.80 -17.37
N SER A 133 3.68 -17.72 -17.81
CA SER A 133 3.00 -16.77 -16.91
C SER A 133 1.88 -17.44 -16.12
N VAL A 134 1.03 -18.24 -16.78
CA VAL A 134 -0.07 -18.97 -16.13
C VAL A 134 0.44 -20.01 -15.13
N LEU A 135 1.51 -20.74 -15.45
CA LEU A 135 2.12 -21.69 -14.52
C LEU A 135 2.66 -20.98 -13.27
N VAL A 136 3.36 -19.87 -13.46
CA VAL A 136 3.86 -19.04 -12.35
C VAL A 136 2.70 -18.49 -11.51
N ALA A 137 1.64 -17.98 -12.14
CA ALA A 137 0.47 -17.46 -11.43
C ALA A 137 -0.29 -18.56 -10.67
N THR A 138 -0.35 -19.76 -11.22
CA THR A 138 -0.94 -20.91 -10.53
C THR A 138 -0.13 -21.30 -9.30
N ALA A 139 1.21 -21.30 -9.41
CA ALA A 139 2.08 -21.57 -8.27
C ALA A 139 1.97 -20.50 -7.18
N VAL A 140 1.94 -19.20 -7.56
CA VAL A 140 1.66 -18.08 -6.63
C VAL A 140 0.32 -18.28 -5.92
N SER A 141 -0.74 -18.67 -6.64
CA SER A 141 -2.05 -18.93 -6.06
C SER A 141 -2.03 -20.12 -5.09
N LEU A 142 -1.33 -21.21 -5.42
CA LEU A 142 -1.19 -22.35 -4.52
C LEU A 142 -0.42 -21.99 -3.24
N ILE A 143 0.58 -21.11 -3.33
CA ILE A 143 1.31 -20.62 -2.15
C ILE A 143 0.38 -19.78 -1.26
N GLY A 144 -0.44 -18.87 -1.82
CA GLY A 144 -1.39 -18.06 -1.06
C GLY A 144 -2.47 -18.90 -0.39
N LEU A 145 -3.05 -19.87 -1.11
CA LEU A 145 -4.10 -20.74 -0.59
C LEU A 145 -3.64 -21.69 0.53
N ASN A 146 -2.37 -22.11 0.53
CA ASN A 146 -1.81 -23.04 1.51
C ASN A 146 -0.91 -22.37 2.55
N GLY A 147 -0.55 -21.09 2.35
CA GLY A 147 0.29 -20.31 3.27
C GLY A 147 -0.51 -19.64 4.38
N PRO A 148 0.18 -19.04 5.35
CA PRO A 148 -0.47 -18.25 6.40
C PRO A 148 -1.06 -16.95 5.88
N ASP A 149 -0.55 -16.46 4.76
CA ASP A 149 -0.86 -15.13 4.21
C ASP A 149 -1.43 -15.22 2.80
N VAL A 150 -2.65 -14.77 2.63
CA VAL A 150 -3.37 -14.72 1.34
C VAL A 150 -2.74 -13.77 0.31
N TYR A 151 -1.80 -12.93 0.70
CA TYR A 151 -1.04 -12.09 -0.23
C TYR A 151 0.13 -12.84 -0.90
N SER A 152 0.32 -14.13 -0.57
CA SER A 152 1.31 -15.02 -1.18
C SER A 152 2.72 -14.41 -1.19
N THR A 153 3.48 -14.61 -2.27
CA THR A 153 4.81 -14.00 -2.47
C THR A 153 4.75 -12.55 -2.96
N ILE A 154 3.57 -12.02 -3.29
CA ILE A 154 3.42 -10.66 -3.86
C ILE A 154 3.34 -9.61 -2.75
N GLY A 155 2.82 -9.97 -1.56
CA GLY A 155 2.86 -9.12 -0.37
C GLY A 155 1.69 -8.15 -0.20
N ASN A 156 0.72 -8.14 -1.14
CA ASN A 156 -0.50 -7.32 -1.03
C ASN A 156 -1.65 -7.96 -1.79
N THR A 157 -2.81 -8.11 -1.15
CA THR A 157 -3.99 -8.78 -1.72
C THR A 157 -4.52 -8.10 -2.98
N ALA A 158 -4.46 -6.76 -3.07
CA ALA A 158 -4.88 -6.02 -4.25
C ALA A 158 -3.94 -6.25 -5.44
N TYR A 159 -2.63 -6.39 -5.18
CA TYR A 159 -1.64 -6.69 -6.21
C TYR A 159 -1.76 -8.15 -6.69
N VAL A 160 -1.99 -9.10 -5.76
CA VAL A 160 -2.31 -10.50 -6.13
C VAL A 160 -3.53 -10.54 -7.05
N SER A 161 -4.62 -9.90 -6.66
CA SER A 161 -5.85 -9.87 -7.45
C SER A 161 -5.62 -9.26 -8.84
N GLY A 162 -4.88 -8.15 -8.92
CA GLY A 162 -4.51 -7.52 -10.19
C GLY A 162 -3.68 -8.44 -11.10
N TYR A 163 -2.70 -9.12 -10.54
CA TYR A 163 -1.89 -10.11 -11.24
C TYR A 163 -2.71 -11.27 -11.79
N LEU A 164 -3.64 -11.78 -10.98
CA LEU A 164 -4.50 -12.90 -11.37
C LEU A 164 -5.49 -12.51 -12.46
N ILE A 165 -6.00 -11.28 -12.52
CA ILE A 165 -6.84 -10.82 -13.64
C ILE A 165 -6.13 -11.05 -14.97
N PHE A 166 -4.87 -10.60 -15.12
CA PHE A 166 -4.12 -10.81 -16.37
C PHE A 166 -4.02 -12.30 -16.73
N ASN A 167 -3.66 -13.14 -15.76
CA ASN A 167 -3.42 -14.57 -16.00
C ASN A 167 -4.69 -15.37 -16.26
N ILE A 168 -5.82 -15.02 -15.66
CA ILE A 168 -7.14 -15.59 -15.98
C ILE A 168 -7.48 -15.30 -17.45
N PHE A 169 -7.29 -14.08 -17.93
CA PHE A 169 -7.54 -13.74 -19.32
C PHE A 169 -6.50 -14.35 -20.27
N PHE A 170 -5.24 -14.56 -19.86
CA PHE A 170 -4.27 -15.32 -20.63
C PHE A 170 -4.68 -16.78 -20.79
N CYS A 171 -5.30 -17.41 -19.79
CA CYS A 171 -5.91 -18.74 -19.94
C CYS A 171 -7.02 -18.73 -20.99
N LEU A 172 -7.86 -17.69 -21.03
CA LEU A 172 -8.90 -17.58 -22.05
C LEU A 172 -8.31 -17.43 -23.46
N LEU A 173 -7.25 -16.66 -23.64
CA LEU A 173 -6.54 -16.54 -24.93
C LEU A 173 -5.91 -17.89 -25.35
N LEU A 174 -5.27 -18.58 -24.43
CA LEU A 174 -4.68 -19.91 -24.68
C LEU A 174 -5.76 -20.93 -25.03
N PHE A 175 -6.91 -20.90 -24.35
CA PHE A 175 -8.06 -21.76 -24.65
C PHE A 175 -8.60 -21.51 -26.05
N LEU A 176 -8.76 -20.25 -26.47
CA LEU A 176 -9.28 -19.88 -27.79
C LEU A 176 -8.35 -20.31 -28.92
N ARG A 177 -7.03 -20.18 -28.75
CA ARG A 177 -6.02 -20.57 -29.74
C ARG A 177 -5.55 -22.01 -29.62
N GLY A 178 -5.98 -22.74 -28.57
CA GLY A 178 -5.64 -24.13 -28.38
C GLY A 178 -6.21 -25.02 -29.49
N ARG A 179 -5.49 -26.11 -29.85
CA ARG A 179 -6.02 -27.13 -30.78
C ARG A 179 -7.36 -27.66 -30.25
N VAL A 180 -8.34 -27.78 -31.12
CA VAL A 180 -9.64 -28.35 -30.77
C VAL A 180 -9.44 -29.79 -30.28
N GLY A 181 -9.85 -30.06 -29.03
CA GLY A 181 -9.68 -31.37 -28.40
C GLY A 181 -9.65 -31.27 -26.87
N PHE A 182 -9.44 -32.40 -26.20
CA PHE A 182 -9.43 -32.50 -24.74
C PHE A 182 -8.38 -31.58 -24.08
N TRP A 183 -7.21 -31.46 -24.65
CA TRP A 183 -6.07 -30.74 -24.05
C TRP A 183 -6.33 -29.25 -23.78
N ARG A 184 -7.20 -28.59 -24.55
CA ARG A 184 -7.53 -27.18 -24.29
C ARG A 184 -8.28 -26.97 -22.97
N TRP A 185 -9.02 -27.99 -22.51
CA TRP A 185 -9.79 -27.93 -21.27
C TRP A 185 -8.89 -27.94 -20.02
N LEU A 186 -7.64 -28.36 -20.16
CA LEU A 186 -6.64 -28.30 -19.06
C LEU A 186 -6.39 -26.86 -18.58
N TYR A 187 -6.62 -25.85 -19.41
CA TYR A 187 -6.52 -24.44 -18.98
C TYR A 187 -7.59 -24.04 -17.96
N ILE A 188 -8.65 -24.81 -17.75
CA ILE A 188 -9.64 -24.57 -16.70
C ILE A 188 -9.06 -24.82 -15.31
N ILE A 189 -8.13 -25.77 -15.15
CA ILE A 189 -7.54 -26.10 -13.85
C ILE A 189 -6.83 -24.88 -13.24
N PRO A 190 -5.87 -24.22 -13.91
CA PRO A 190 -5.27 -23.00 -13.40
C PRO A 190 -6.29 -21.87 -13.17
N VAL A 191 -7.32 -21.73 -14.01
CA VAL A 191 -8.37 -20.73 -13.81
C VAL A 191 -9.10 -20.95 -12.49
N ILE A 192 -9.48 -22.20 -12.16
CA ILE A 192 -10.17 -22.52 -10.89
C ILE A 192 -9.25 -22.17 -9.70
N ILE A 193 -7.99 -22.58 -9.72
CA ILE A 193 -7.02 -22.31 -8.65
C ILE A 193 -6.84 -20.80 -8.48
N MET A 194 -6.63 -20.06 -9.56
CA MET A 194 -6.48 -18.61 -9.53
C MET A 194 -7.76 -17.90 -9.05
N LEU A 195 -8.96 -18.39 -9.40
CA LEU A 195 -10.22 -17.82 -8.91
C LEU A 195 -10.44 -18.09 -7.41
N MET A 196 -10.00 -19.25 -6.90
CA MET A 196 -10.04 -19.54 -5.46
C MET A 196 -9.17 -18.52 -4.69
N GLU A 197 -7.93 -18.33 -5.12
CA GLU A 197 -7.02 -17.35 -4.50
C GLU A 197 -7.54 -15.92 -4.67
N PHE A 198 -8.02 -15.56 -5.85
CA PHE A 198 -8.61 -14.25 -6.12
C PHE A 198 -9.77 -13.93 -5.17
N TRP A 199 -10.63 -14.93 -4.89
CA TRP A 199 -11.72 -14.78 -3.95
C TRP A 199 -11.23 -14.64 -2.51
N SER A 200 -10.20 -15.40 -2.11
CA SER A 200 -9.58 -15.32 -0.78
C SER A 200 -8.95 -13.97 -0.48
N CYS A 201 -8.49 -13.26 -1.50
CA CYS A 201 -7.94 -11.90 -1.36
C CYS A 201 -8.98 -10.84 -0.92
N HIS A 202 -10.27 -11.06 -1.07
CA HIS A 202 -11.37 -10.18 -0.66
C HIS A 202 -11.25 -8.73 -1.16
N THR A 203 -10.62 -8.51 -2.33
CA THR A 203 -10.35 -7.18 -2.88
C THR A 203 -11.53 -6.68 -3.72
N SER A 204 -12.36 -5.79 -3.16
CA SER A 204 -13.59 -5.30 -3.79
C SER A 204 -13.37 -4.69 -5.17
N GLY A 205 -12.34 -3.85 -5.33
CA GLY A 205 -12.03 -3.21 -6.62
C GLY A 205 -11.68 -4.21 -7.72
N ALA A 206 -10.94 -5.27 -7.37
CA ALA A 206 -10.59 -6.32 -8.32
C ALA A 206 -11.79 -7.19 -8.70
N ILE A 207 -12.66 -7.52 -7.74
CA ILE A 207 -13.90 -8.26 -7.99
C ILE A 207 -14.79 -7.49 -8.97
N ILE A 208 -15.01 -6.20 -8.72
CA ILE A 208 -15.80 -5.34 -9.61
C ILE A 208 -15.12 -5.26 -10.98
N GLY A 209 -13.79 -5.10 -11.03
CA GLY A 209 -13.01 -5.06 -12.26
C GLY A 209 -13.18 -6.34 -13.10
N LEU A 210 -12.93 -7.51 -12.52
CA LEU A 210 -13.06 -8.80 -13.21
C LEU A 210 -14.49 -9.03 -13.72
N LEU A 211 -15.49 -8.80 -12.87
CA LEU A 211 -16.90 -8.97 -13.26
C LEU A 211 -17.31 -8.02 -14.38
N SER A 212 -16.87 -6.75 -14.32
CA SER A 212 -17.14 -5.77 -15.38
C SER A 212 -16.49 -6.14 -16.70
N GLY A 213 -15.23 -6.62 -16.67
CA GLY A 213 -14.54 -7.08 -17.87
C GLY A 213 -15.21 -8.29 -18.51
N LEU A 214 -15.62 -9.29 -17.70
CA LEU A 214 -16.34 -10.48 -18.17
C LEU A 214 -17.75 -10.12 -18.67
N LEU A 215 -18.45 -9.22 -17.99
CA LEU A 215 -19.78 -8.77 -18.38
C LEU A 215 -19.73 -8.02 -19.72
N LEU A 216 -18.73 -7.13 -19.90
CA LEU A 216 -18.55 -6.42 -21.17
C LEU A 216 -18.17 -7.40 -22.29
N LEU A 217 -17.27 -8.33 -22.03
CA LEU A 217 -16.89 -9.39 -22.99
C LEU A 217 -18.14 -10.17 -23.46
N PHE A 218 -18.95 -10.63 -22.52
CA PHE A 218 -20.18 -11.37 -22.83
C PHE A 218 -21.21 -10.50 -23.57
N PHE A 219 -21.37 -9.25 -23.17
CA PHE A 219 -22.25 -8.29 -23.83
C PHE A 219 -21.85 -8.05 -25.29
N LEU A 220 -20.57 -7.77 -25.54
CA LEU A 220 -20.06 -7.55 -26.90
C LEU A 220 -20.17 -8.83 -27.74
N PHE A 221 -19.86 -9.99 -27.16
CA PHE A 221 -20.04 -11.28 -27.81
C PHE A 221 -21.49 -11.48 -28.24
N GLY A 222 -22.45 -11.25 -27.35
CA GLY A 222 -23.88 -11.42 -27.67
C GLY A 222 -24.39 -10.42 -28.71
N LEU A 223 -23.86 -9.17 -28.70
CA LEU A 223 -24.22 -8.17 -29.73
C LEU A 223 -23.74 -8.58 -31.13
N LEU A 224 -22.58 -9.19 -31.22
CA LEU A 224 -21.91 -9.52 -32.47
C LEU A 224 -22.33 -10.90 -33.00
N HIS A 225 -22.84 -11.76 -32.13
CA HIS A 225 -23.30 -13.09 -32.50
C HIS A 225 -24.61 -13.04 -33.30
N GLY A 226 -24.76 -13.87 -34.37
CA GLY A 226 -25.92 -13.87 -35.26
C GLY A 226 -27.26 -14.29 -34.62
N SER A 227 -27.25 -14.91 -33.42
CA SER A 227 -28.44 -15.38 -32.72
C SER A 227 -29.18 -14.22 -32.01
N LYS A 228 -30.46 -14.01 -32.43
CA LYS A 228 -31.32 -12.98 -31.77
C LYS A 228 -31.56 -13.26 -30.29
N ASN A 229 -31.66 -14.53 -29.90
CA ASN A 229 -31.90 -14.92 -28.51
C ASN A 229 -30.66 -14.60 -27.63
N LEU A 230 -29.46 -14.94 -28.11
CA LEU A 230 -28.23 -14.64 -27.39
C LEU A 230 -28.01 -13.12 -27.23
N ARG A 231 -28.31 -12.36 -28.29
CA ARG A 231 -28.26 -10.91 -28.25
C ARG A 231 -29.21 -10.31 -27.22
N ARG A 232 -30.47 -10.80 -27.17
CA ARG A 232 -31.44 -10.35 -26.14
C ARG A 232 -30.97 -10.72 -24.75
N PHE A 233 -30.49 -11.94 -24.56
CA PHE A 233 -30.01 -12.42 -23.26
C PHE A 233 -28.82 -11.61 -22.77
N SER A 234 -27.84 -11.31 -23.63
CA SER A 234 -26.69 -10.50 -23.27
C SER A 234 -27.03 -9.03 -22.92
N LEU A 235 -27.99 -8.44 -23.64
CA LEU A 235 -28.53 -7.11 -23.34
C LEU A 235 -29.22 -7.09 -21.97
N ILE A 236 -30.06 -8.10 -21.68
CA ILE A 236 -30.76 -8.23 -20.39
C ILE A 236 -29.74 -8.40 -19.26
N LEU A 237 -28.79 -9.31 -19.43
CA LEU A 237 -27.76 -9.56 -18.41
C LEU A 237 -26.90 -8.32 -18.14
N PHE A 238 -26.53 -7.56 -19.18
CA PHE A 238 -25.79 -6.32 -19.04
C PHE A 238 -26.61 -5.25 -18.31
N GLY A 239 -27.90 -5.13 -18.65
CA GLY A 239 -28.83 -4.24 -17.95
C GLY A 239 -28.98 -4.62 -16.47
N ILE A 240 -29.13 -5.91 -16.16
CA ILE A 240 -29.16 -6.42 -14.77
C ILE A 240 -27.84 -6.07 -14.06
N GLY A 241 -26.68 -6.26 -14.70
CA GLY A 241 -25.39 -5.93 -14.12
C GLY A 241 -25.29 -4.45 -13.72
N ILE A 242 -25.75 -3.54 -14.59
CA ILE A 242 -25.83 -2.10 -14.27
C ILE A 242 -26.77 -1.84 -13.08
N ILE A 243 -27.98 -2.45 -13.08
CA ILE A 243 -28.94 -2.29 -12.00
C ILE A 243 -28.37 -2.79 -10.66
N VAL A 244 -27.65 -3.91 -10.68
CA VAL A 244 -26.98 -4.46 -9.48
C VAL A 244 -25.92 -3.50 -8.98
N ILE A 245 -25.07 -2.95 -9.84
CA ILE A 245 -24.04 -1.97 -9.46
C ILE A 245 -24.70 -0.72 -8.85
N LEU A 246 -25.72 -0.16 -9.49
CA LEU A 246 -26.47 1.00 -8.97
C LEU A 246 -27.17 0.66 -7.65
N GLY A 247 -27.73 -0.54 -7.52
CA GLY A 247 -28.34 -1.06 -6.31
C GLY A 247 -27.34 -1.17 -5.15
N ILE A 248 -26.14 -1.65 -5.38
CA ILE A 248 -25.06 -1.69 -4.38
C ILE A 248 -24.78 -0.28 -3.84
N PHE A 249 -24.64 0.70 -4.71
CA PHE A 249 -24.37 2.08 -4.28
C PHE A 249 -25.57 2.70 -3.52
N SER A 250 -26.80 2.52 -4.01
CA SER A 250 -28.00 3.11 -3.40
C SER A 250 -28.35 2.48 -2.04
N GLN A 251 -28.17 1.16 -1.91
CA GLN A 251 -28.52 0.39 -0.71
C GLN A 251 -27.37 0.25 0.29
N SER A 252 -26.20 0.78 -0.02
CA SER A 252 -25.00 0.62 0.82
C SER A 252 -25.16 1.11 2.27
N ARG A 253 -26.14 1.99 2.56
CA ARG A 253 -26.46 2.50 3.91
C ARG A 253 -27.52 1.68 4.64
N SER A 254 -28.23 0.80 3.96
CA SER A 254 -29.31 0.03 4.58
C SER A 254 -28.78 -1.03 5.55
N SER A 255 -29.51 -1.28 6.65
CA SER A 255 -29.09 -2.25 7.67
C SER A 255 -28.98 -3.68 7.13
N TRP A 256 -29.87 -4.10 6.22
CA TRP A 256 -29.80 -5.42 5.61
C TRP A 256 -28.51 -5.59 4.77
N PHE A 257 -28.08 -4.54 4.04
CA PHE A 257 -26.88 -4.56 3.23
C PHE A 257 -25.63 -4.68 4.11
N GLN A 258 -25.56 -3.91 5.19
CA GLN A 258 -24.44 -3.92 6.14
C GLN A 258 -24.30 -5.27 6.88
N ASN A 259 -25.40 -6.01 7.05
CA ASN A 259 -25.42 -7.32 7.68
C ASN A 259 -25.27 -8.49 6.67
N SER A 260 -25.18 -8.18 5.36
CA SER A 260 -25.04 -9.19 4.31
C SER A 260 -23.57 -9.47 3.96
N PHE A 261 -23.33 -10.54 3.19
CA PHE A 261 -22.01 -10.84 2.60
C PHE A 261 -21.52 -9.74 1.64
N LEU A 262 -22.44 -8.85 1.17
CA LEU A 262 -22.12 -7.73 0.29
C LEU A 262 -21.55 -6.51 1.02
N LYS A 263 -21.50 -6.51 2.36
CA LYS A 263 -20.97 -5.38 3.15
C LYS A 263 -19.59 -4.87 2.70
N ASN A 264 -18.75 -5.78 2.19
CA ASN A 264 -17.42 -5.44 1.70
C ASN A 264 -17.43 -4.59 0.42
N LEU A 265 -18.56 -4.52 -0.30
CA LEU A 265 -18.77 -3.65 -1.47
C LEU A 265 -19.43 -2.32 -1.09
N SER A 266 -19.70 -2.08 0.20
CA SER A 266 -20.35 -0.87 0.68
C SER A 266 -19.50 0.38 0.48
N SER A 267 -20.13 1.46 0.01
CA SER A 267 -19.54 2.81 0.01
C SER A 267 -19.33 3.39 1.42
N GLN A 268 -19.94 2.78 2.44
CA GLN A 268 -19.77 3.16 3.85
C GLN A 268 -18.55 2.53 4.50
N LYS A 269 -17.83 1.66 3.79
CA LYS A 269 -16.58 1.06 4.29
C LYS A 269 -15.57 2.17 4.62
N ALA A 270 -14.96 2.10 5.79
CA ALA A 270 -14.01 3.10 6.27
C ALA A 270 -12.92 3.42 5.23
N THR A 271 -12.37 2.40 4.58
CA THR A 271 -11.36 2.56 3.51
C THR A 271 -11.87 3.32 2.27
N PHE A 272 -13.16 3.30 1.97
CA PHE A 272 -13.71 4.10 0.88
C PHE A 272 -13.93 5.56 1.32
N GLN A 273 -14.37 5.78 2.55
CA GLN A 273 -14.58 7.12 3.09
C GLN A 273 -13.25 7.89 3.23
N THR A 274 -12.19 7.23 3.70
CA THR A 274 -10.85 7.84 3.77
C THR A 274 -10.33 8.24 2.38
N ARG A 275 -10.56 7.41 1.36
CA ARG A 275 -10.21 7.74 -0.03
C ARG A 275 -11.02 8.93 -0.56
N LEU A 276 -12.31 8.98 -0.26
CA LEU A 276 -13.17 10.09 -0.70
C LEU A 276 -12.68 11.43 -0.13
N ILE A 277 -12.29 11.47 1.15
CA ILE A 277 -11.68 12.66 1.77
C ILE A 277 -10.38 13.03 1.03
N SER A 278 -9.52 12.06 0.77
CA SER A 278 -8.27 12.26 0.02
C SER A 278 -8.52 12.81 -1.40
N TRP A 279 -9.50 12.27 -2.12
CA TRP A 279 -9.86 12.72 -3.47
C TRP A 279 -10.46 14.14 -3.50
N GLN A 280 -11.17 14.53 -2.45
CA GLN A 280 -11.64 15.91 -2.29
C GLN A 280 -10.45 16.88 -2.15
N GLY A 281 -9.43 16.49 -1.39
CA GLY A 281 -8.17 17.22 -1.29
C GLY A 281 -7.46 17.36 -2.65
N ALA A 282 -7.36 16.25 -3.40
CA ALA A 282 -6.77 16.25 -4.74
C ALA A 282 -7.52 17.18 -5.71
N ALA A 283 -8.86 17.16 -5.67
CA ALA A 283 -9.69 18.04 -6.51
C ALA A 283 -9.51 19.52 -6.12
N ALA A 284 -9.35 19.83 -4.83
CA ALA A 284 -9.10 21.19 -4.35
C ALA A 284 -7.71 21.70 -4.77
N ASP A 285 -6.71 20.80 -4.83
CA ASP A 285 -5.34 21.17 -5.23
C ASP A 285 -5.15 21.33 -6.74
N PHE A 286 -5.94 20.63 -7.56
CA PHE A 286 -5.79 20.58 -9.02
C PHE A 286 -5.68 21.97 -9.68
N LYS A 287 -6.39 22.98 -9.18
CA LYS A 287 -6.36 24.37 -9.70
C LYS A 287 -4.98 25.05 -9.60
N TYR A 288 -4.12 24.58 -8.69
CA TYR A 288 -2.78 25.15 -8.50
C TYR A 288 -1.75 24.54 -9.46
N HIS A 289 -1.93 23.28 -9.84
CA HIS A 289 -0.99 22.54 -10.69
C HIS A 289 -1.68 21.77 -11.83
N PRO A 290 -2.51 22.44 -12.70
CA PRO A 290 -3.40 21.75 -13.62
C PRO A 290 -2.70 21.02 -14.78
N PHE A 291 -1.48 21.42 -15.18
CA PHE A 291 -0.82 20.91 -16.38
C PHE A 291 0.19 19.81 -16.11
N LEU A 292 1.06 19.97 -15.12
CA LEU A 292 2.15 19.04 -14.79
C LEU A 292 2.00 18.39 -13.41
N GLY A 293 0.95 18.74 -12.66
CA GLY A 293 0.72 18.23 -11.30
C GLY A 293 1.75 18.74 -10.30
N THR A 294 1.77 18.15 -9.10
CA THR A 294 2.69 18.46 -7.99
C THR A 294 4.06 17.79 -8.12
N GLY A 295 4.28 17.04 -9.18
CA GLY A 295 5.43 16.15 -9.35
C GLY A 295 5.04 14.68 -9.20
N PHE A 296 5.52 13.84 -10.10
CA PHE A 296 5.21 12.41 -10.08
C PHE A 296 5.58 11.77 -8.73
N GLY A 297 4.68 11.00 -8.14
CA GLY A 297 4.89 10.38 -6.82
C GLY A 297 4.67 11.28 -5.60
N ASN A 298 4.48 12.61 -5.78
CA ASN A 298 4.33 13.56 -4.68
C ASN A 298 2.86 13.75 -4.22
N TYR A 299 2.05 12.71 -4.27
CA TYR A 299 0.65 12.77 -3.84
C TYR A 299 0.48 13.09 -2.35
N ALA A 300 1.40 12.63 -1.51
CA ALA A 300 1.38 12.88 -0.07
C ALA A 300 1.38 14.38 0.29
N ILE A 301 2.05 15.23 -0.51
CA ILE A 301 2.04 16.68 -0.32
C ILE A 301 0.63 17.25 -0.47
N ILE A 302 -0.11 16.78 -1.49
CA ILE A 302 -1.51 17.18 -1.70
C ILE A 302 -2.37 16.71 -0.52
N PHE A 303 -2.19 15.47 -0.11
CA PHE A 303 -2.92 14.87 0.99
C PHE A 303 -2.69 15.63 2.30
N ASP A 304 -1.45 15.98 2.62
CA ASP A 304 -1.10 16.74 3.82
C ASP A 304 -1.65 18.16 3.79
N LYS A 305 -1.43 18.88 2.70
CA LYS A 305 -1.91 20.27 2.52
C LYS A 305 -3.42 20.41 2.69
N HIS A 306 -4.17 19.43 2.23
CA HIS A 306 -5.63 19.43 2.27
C HIS A 306 -6.20 18.39 3.26
N PHE A 307 -5.41 18.01 4.27
CA PHE A 307 -5.83 17.03 5.25
C PHE A 307 -7.07 17.49 6.02
N ASP A 308 -8.11 16.67 6.07
CA ASP A 308 -9.30 16.89 6.90
C ASP A 308 -9.27 15.93 8.10
N SER A 309 -9.26 16.49 9.30
CA SER A 309 -9.26 15.71 10.55
C SER A 309 -10.44 14.76 10.71
N LYS A 310 -11.54 14.90 9.94
CA LYS A 310 -12.62 13.91 9.87
C LYS A 310 -12.15 12.54 9.41
N PHE A 311 -10.97 12.46 8.78
CA PHE A 311 -10.31 11.22 8.43
C PHE A 311 -10.18 10.27 9.64
N PHE A 312 -9.89 10.81 10.83
CA PHE A 312 -9.75 10.03 12.06
C PHE A 312 -11.06 9.39 12.57
N ASN A 313 -12.21 9.77 12.03
CA ASN A 313 -13.48 9.11 12.32
C ASN A 313 -13.58 7.73 11.64
N TYR A 314 -12.75 7.47 10.62
CA TYR A 314 -12.76 6.26 9.82
C TYR A 314 -11.51 5.41 9.99
N SER A 315 -10.34 6.02 10.17
CA SER A 315 -9.08 5.32 10.38
C SER A 315 -8.20 6.07 11.38
N ARG A 316 -7.63 5.31 12.33
CA ARG A 316 -6.67 5.83 13.32
C ARG A 316 -5.24 5.35 13.04
N THR A 317 -5.07 4.32 12.25
CA THR A 317 -3.79 3.67 11.97
C THR A 317 -3.24 3.99 10.60
N GLU A 318 -4.09 4.09 9.58
CA GLU A 318 -3.72 4.42 8.21
C GLU A 318 -4.03 5.91 7.96
N THR A 319 -3.13 6.78 8.37
CA THR A 319 -3.34 8.24 8.41
C THR A 319 -2.45 9.00 7.43
N TYR A 320 -1.81 8.29 6.52
CA TYR A 320 -0.93 8.84 5.49
C TYR A 320 -1.21 8.17 4.14
N PHE A 321 -1.42 8.95 3.11
CA PHE A 321 -1.64 8.47 1.75
C PHE A 321 -0.51 8.98 0.84
N ASP A 322 0.41 8.08 0.51
CA ASP A 322 1.46 8.29 -0.49
C ASP A 322 0.91 8.32 -1.92
N ARG A 323 -0.25 7.69 -2.13
CA ARG A 323 -0.93 7.56 -3.43
C ARG A 323 -2.44 7.73 -3.27
N ALA A 324 -3.11 8.17 -4.34
CA ALA A 324 -4.56 8.42 -4.32
C ALA A 324 -5.44 7.17 -4.15
N HIS A 325 -4.91 5.95 -4.26
CA HIS A 325 -5.67 4.71 -4.36
C HIS A 325 -6.75 4.74 -5.47
N ASN A 326 -6.49 5.51 -6.50
CA ASN A 326 -7.21 5.60 -7.77
C ASN A 326 -6.23 6.12 -8.80
N ASN A 327 -5.88 5.30 -9.77
CA ASN A 327 -4.80 5.60 -10.71
C ASN A 327 -5.05 6.85 -11.56
N LEU A 328 -6.31 7.16 -11.91
CA LEU A 328 -6.62 8.38 -12.67
C LEU A 328 -6.43 9.63 -11.82
N ILE A 329 -6.90 9.60 -10.57
CA ILE A 329 -6.75 10.72 -9.63
C ILE A 329 -5.26 10.90 -9.31
N ASP A 330 -4.55 9.80 -9.07
CA ASP A 330 -3.11 9.83 -8.80
C ASP A 330 -2.33 10.48 -9.96
N ILE A 331 -2.58 10.04 -11.17
CA ILE A 331 -1.93 10.57 -12.38
C ILE A 331 -2.28 12.06 -12.58
N VAL A 332 -3.57 12.43 -12.54
CA VAL A 332 -3.95 13.82 -12.79
C VAL A 332 -3.45 14.77 -11.70
N SER A 333 -3.36 14.32 -10.46
CA SER A 333 -2.85 15.13 -9.36
C SER A 333 -1.34 15.32 -9.44
N THR A 334 -0.61 14.26 -9.79
CA THR A 334 0.86 14.26 -9.75
C THR A 334 1.50 14.64 -11.09
N THR A 335 0.84 14.40 -12.23
CA THR A 335 1.37 14.71 -13.58
C THR A 335 0.47 15.65 -14.38
N GLY A 336 -0.59 16.15 -13.78
CA GLY A 336 -1.52 17.09 -14.38
C GLY A 336 -2.32 16.52 -15.56
N LEU A 337 -2.98 17.43 -16.29
CA LEU A 337 -3.78 17.08 -17.45
C LEU A 337 -2.94 16.48 -18.59
N ILE A 338 -1.68 16.94 -18.75
CA ILE A 338 -0.78 16.42 -19.78
C ILE A 338 -0.49 14.93 -19.53
N GLY A 339 -0.17 14.56 -18.29
CA GLY A 339 0.06 13.16 -17.94
C GLY A 339 -1.19 12.30 -18.07
N LEU A 340 -2.35 12.81 -17.65
CA LEU A 340 -3.62 12.10 -17.80
C LEU A 340 -3.96 11.84 -19.28
N LEU A 341 -3.86 12.85 -20.13
CA LEU A 341 -4.14 12.69 -21.56
C LEU A 341 -3.16 11.73 -22.24
N ALA A 342 -1.88 11.81 -21.88
CA ALA A 342 -0.86 10.88 -22.36
C ALA A 342 -1.15 9.44 -21.90
N TYR A 343 -1.52 9.23 -20.63
CA TYR A 343 -1.92 7.91 -20.12
C TYR A 343 -3.14 7.35 -20.84
N LEU A 344 -4.20 8.14 -21.00
CA LEU A 344 -5.41 7.72 -21.72
C LEU A 344 -5.14 7.45 -23.21
N SER A 345 -4.18 8.14 -23.83
CA SER A 345 -3.80 7.90 -25.23
C SER A 345 -3.30 6.48 -25.48
N ILE A 346 -2.70 5.82 -24.48
CA ILE A 346 -2.25 4.42 -24.54
C ILE A 346 -3.46 3.51 -24.81
N PHE A 347 -4.53 3.67 -24.03
CA PHE A 347 -5.75 2.86 -24.15
C PHE A 347 -6.51 3.19 -25.43
N ILE A 348 -6.58 4.48 -25.81
CA ILE A 348 -7.19 4.90 -27.07
C ILE A 348 -6.44 4.25 -28.24
N ALA A 349 -5.11 4.24 -28.23
CA ALA A 349 -4.30 3.59 -29.26
C ALA A 349 -4.53 2.06 -29.28
N ALA A 350 -4.58 1.42 -28.11
CA ALA A 350 -4.87 -0.01 -28.02
C ALA A 350 -6.24 -0.33 -28.62
N LEU A 351 -7.28 0.39 -28.21
CA LEU A 351 -8.65 0.21 -28.73
C LEU A 351 -8.73 0.53 -30.23
N TYR A 352 -7.98 1.52 -30.71
CA TYR A 352 -7.91 1.81 -32.15
C TYR A 352 -7.40 0.62 -32.95
N TYR A 353 -6.31 -0.03 -32.53
CA TYR A 353 -5.77 -1.21 -33.21
C TYR A 353 -6.70 -2.41 -33.12
N LEU A 354 -7.27 -2.67 -31.96
CA LEU A 354 -8.25 -3.76 -31.78
C LEU A 354 -9.47 -3.56 -32.65
N ARG A 355 -10.01 -2.32 -32.77
CA ARG A 355 -11.11 -2.00 -33.66
C ARG A 355 -10.74 -2.14 -35.13
N LYS A 356 -9.53 -1.72 -35.52
CA LYS A 356 -9.03 -1.85 -36.89
C LYS A 356 -8.93 -3.31 -37.31
N ASP A 357 -8.38 -4.15 -36.43
CA ASP A 357 -8.23 -5.58 -36.65
C ASP A 357 -9.61 -6.27 -36.70
N PHE A 358 -10.52 -5.93 -35.78
CA PHE A 358 -11.91 -6.40 -35.81
C PHE A 358 -12.63 -6.09 -37.12
N LYS A 359 -12.49 -4.87 -37.64
CA LYS A 359 -13.10 -4.47 -38.91
C LYS A 359 -12.51 -5.22 -40.12
N ALA A 360 -11.21 -5.51 -40.08
CA ALA A 360 -10.53 -6.23 -41.16
C ALA A 360 -11.01 -7.71 -41.25
N ASN A 361 -11.39 -8.31 -40.13
CA ASN A 361 -11.90 -9.67 -40.04
C ASN A 361 -13.39 -9.80 -40.42
N GLY A 362 -14.12 -8.68 -40.58
CA GLY A 362 -15.54 -8.64 -40.88
C GLY A 362 -16.46 -9.00 -39.70
N PRO A 363 -17.79 -8.96 -39.93
CA PRO A 363 -18.76 -9.27 -38.90
C PRO A 363 -18.72 -10.78 -38.55
N TYR A 364 -19.08 -11.12 -37.31
CA TYR A 364 -19.00 -12.48 -36.76
C TYR A 364 -19.81 -13.51 -37.56
N ALA A 365 -20.96 -13.13 -38.12
CA ALA A 365 -21.84 -13.98 -38.93
C ALA A 365 -21.48 -13.87 -40.41
N GLY A 366 -20.77 -14.85 -40.95
CA GLY A 366 -20.47 -14.95 -42.37
C GLY A 366 -18.98 -15.00 -42.74
N THR A 367 -18.09 -14.93 -41.76
CA THR A 367 -16.65 -15.13 -41.97
C THR A 367 -16.22 -16.55 -41.55
N GLY A 368 -15.12 -17.06 -42.07
CA GLY A 368 -14.60 -18.37 -41.73
C GLY A 368 -14.26 -18.53 -40.25
N GLU A 369 -14.04 -19.75 -39.79
CA GLU A 369 -13.78 -20.14 -38.41
C GLU A 369 -12.61 -19.33 -37.77
N GLU A 370 -11.60 -19.00 -38.57
CA GLU A 370 -10.42 -18.24 -38.15
C GLU A 370 -10.74 -16.79 -37.85
N ALA A 371 -11.51 -16.10 -38.68
CA ALA A 371 -11.93 -14.73 -38.46
C ALA A 371 -12.84 -14.62 -37.22
N SER A 372 -13.70 -15.60 -37.00
CA SER A 372 -14.54 -15.70 -35.80
C SER A 372 -13.71 -15.85 -34.54
N ARG A 373 -12.67 -16.70 -34.55
CA ARG A 373 -11.73 -16.88 -33.44
C ARG A 373 -10.97 -15.60 -33.15
N ARG A 374 -10.48 -14.91 -34.18
CA ARG A 374 -9.75 -13.66 -34.05
C ARG A 374 -10.60 -12.56 -33.39
N ASN A 375 -11.86 -12.45 -33.78
CA ASN A 375 -12.79 -11.51 -33.16
C ASN A 375 -13.03 -11.83 -31.68
N LEU A 376 -13.12 -13.10 -31.29
CA LEU A 376 -13.21 -13.49 -29.88
C LEU A 376 -11.97 -13.08 -29.08
N GLU A 377 -10.78 -13.25 -29.62
CA GLU A 377 -9.54 -12.82 -28.98
C GLU A 377 -9.55 -11.29 -28.72
N ILE A 378 -9.99 -10.52 -29.69
CA ILE A 378 -10.13 -9.08 -29.55
C ILE A 378 -11.09 -8.74 -28.39
N LEU A 379 -12.24 -9.42 -28.32
CA LEU A 379 -13.18 -9.22 -27.21
C LEU A 379 -12.60 -9.61 -25.85
N VAL A 380 -11.83 -10.69 -25.78
CA VAL A 380 -11.11 -11.09 -24.54
C VAL A 380 -10.13 -10.02 -24.11
N ILE A 381 -9.36 -9.43 -25.04
CA ILE A 381 -8.42 -8.36 -24.73
C ILE A 381 -9.16 -7.09 -24.28
N VAL A 382 -10.27 -6.71 -24.92
CA VAL A 382 -11.11 -5.59 -24.49
C VAL A 382 -11.65 -5.84 -23.06
N GLY A 383 -12.13 -7.05 -22.78
CA GLY A 383 -12.56 -7.45 -21.44
C GLY A 383 -11.43 -7.32 -20.39
N LEU A 384 -10.23 -7.79 -20.73
CA LEU A 384 -9.05 -7.67 -19.87
C LEU A 384 -8.68 -6.20 -19.58
N LEU A 385 -8.58 -5.37 -20.63
CA LEU A 385 -8.27 -3.95 -20.45
C LEU A 385 -9.33 -3.24 -19.61
N THR A 386 -10.61 -3.62 -19.77
CA THR A 386 -11.71 -3.10 -18.95
C THR A 386 -11.58 -3.54 -17.50
N ALA A 387 -11.30 -4.82 -17.25
CA ALA A 387 -11.11 -5.35 -15.90
C ALA A 387 -9.96 -4.65 -15.17
N TYR A 388 -8.82 -4.51 -15.85
CA TYR A 388 -7.65 -3.78 -15.34
C TYR A 388 -7.96 -2.32 -15.06
N PHE A 389 -8.59 -1.61 -16.01
CA PHE A 389 -8.89 -0.18 -15.87
C PHE A 389 -9.84 0.09 -14.69
N ILE A 390 -10.91 -0.74 -14.54
CA ILE A 390 -11.86 -0.59 -13.44
C ILE A 390 -11.23 -0.93 -12.10
N GLN A 391 -10.39 -1.96 -12.02
CA GLN A 391 -9.63 -2.23 -10.80
C GLN A 391 -8.78 -1.03 -10.38
N ASN A 392 -8.12 -0.38 -11.34
CA ASN A 392 -7.26 0.77 -11.09
C ASN A 392 -8.02 2.07 -10.71
N LEU A 393 -9.34 2.07 -10.75
CA LEU A 393 -10.15 3.12 -10.09
C LEU A 393 -10.22 2.93 -8.57
N ALA A 394 -9.77 1.79 -8.04
CA ALA A 394 -9.77 1.47 -6.62
C ALA A 394 -8.38 1.18 -6.04
N VAL A 395 -7.34 1.21 -6.89
CA VAL A 395 -5.94 0.97 -6.52
C VAL A 395 -5.03 1.69 -7.53
N PHE A 396 -3.75 1.71 -7.32
CA PHE A 396 -2.73 2.13 -8.27
C PHE A 396 -1.94 0.92 -8.78
N ASP A 397 -1.14 1.13 -9.84
CA ASP A 397 -0.33 0.08 -10.42
C ASP A 397 0.78 -0.41 -9.47
N SER A 398 1.18 -1.65 -9.66
CA SER A 398 2.26 -2.32 -8.95
C SER A 398 3.22 -2.99 -9.93
N TYR A 399 4.33 -3.50 -9.43
CA TYR A 399 5.30 -4.29 -10.21
C TYR A 399 4.61 -5.32 -11.13
N VAL A 400 3.72 -6.14 -10.59
CA VAL A 400 3.07 -7.23 -11.35
C VAL A 400 2.03 -6.73 -12.35
N THR A 401 1.33 -5.64 -12.06
CA THR A 401 0.34 -5.07 -12.98
C THR A 401 1.00 -4.31 -14.12
N TYR A 402 2.13 -3.63 -13.88
CA TYR A 402 2.93 -3.04 -14.96
C TYR A 402 3.44 -4.09 -15.94
N ILE A 403 3.99 -5.21 -15.46
CA ILE A 403 4.41 -6.33 -16.34
C ILE A 403 3.21 -6.82 -17.15
N GLY A 404 2.06 -7.09 -16.51
CA GLY A 404 0.85 -7.53 -17.17
C GLY A 404 0.39 -6.55 -18.27
N LEU A 405 0.35 -5.26 -17.97
CA LEU A 405 -0.01 -4.21 -18.93
C LEU A 405 0.95 -4.17 -20.12
N MET A 406 2.27 -4.16 -19.88
CA MET A 406 3.27 -4.14 -20.94
C MET A 406 3.18 -5.35 -21.86
N VAL A 407 2.89 -6.53 -21.29
CA VAL A 407 2.66 -7.77 -22.05
C VAL A 407 1.40 -7.65 -22.93
N VAL A 408 0.29 -7.17 -22.41
CA VAL A 408 -0.97 -7.00 -23.17
C VAL A 408 -0.80 -5.98 -24.29
N LEU A 409 -0.16 -4.84 -24.00
CA LEU A 409 0.14 -3.82 -25.03
C LEU A 409 1.07 -4.37 -26.10
N GLY A 410 2.07 -5.17 -25.70
CA GLY A 410 2.96 -5.89 -26.62
C GLY A 410 2.21 -6.91 -27.49
N PHE A 411 1.25 -7.62 -26.91
CA PHE A 411 0.41 -8.57 -27.65
C PHE A 411 -0.49 -7.85 -28.67
N ILE A 412 -1.10 -6.71 -28.32
CA ILE A 412 -1.87 -5.88 -29.24
C ILE A 412 -0.96 -5.33 -30.36
N TYR A 413 0.27 -4.92 -30.03
CA TYR A 413 1.26 -4.51 -31.02
C TYR A 413 1.53 -5.62 -32.02
N TRP A 414 1.78 -6.86 -31.56
CA TRP A 414 2.00 -8.02 -32.41
C TRP A 414 0.79 -8.31 -33.30
N LEU A 415 -0.42 -8.33 -32.74
CA LEU A 415 -1.66 -8.52 -33.49
C LEU A 415 -1.82 -7.49 -34.61
N SER A 416 -1.50 -6.22 -34.36
CA SER A 416 -1.71 -5.10 -35.31
C SER A 416 -0.74 -5.09 -36.50
N HIS A 417 0.37 -5.83 -36.44
CA HIS A 417 1.41 -5.83 -37.46
C HIS A 417 1.30 -7.03 -38.43
N GLY A 418 0.25 -7.85 -38.34
CA GLY A 418 -0.05 -8.92 -39.30
C GLY A 418 1.07 -9.94 -39.42
N GLN A 419 1.69 -10.35 -38.32
CA GLN A 419 2.73 -11.38 -38.34
C GLN A 419 2.08 -12.75 -38.45
N ALA A 420 2.69 -13.61 -39.28
CA ALA A 420 2.14 -14.89 -39.67
C ALA A 420 1.71 -15.76 -38.50
N ASP A 421 0.47 -16.28 -38.55
CA ASP A 421 -0.05 -17.28 -37.61
C ASP A 421 0.59 -18.68 -37.81
N GLY A 422 1.61 -18.79 -38.69
CA GLY A 422 2.33 -20.03 -38.95
C GLY A 422 3.15 -20.51 -37.74
N GLU A 423 3.09 -21.78 -37.44
CA GLU A 423 3.99 -22.47 -36.49
C GLU A 423 5.44 -22.47 -37.03
N ASP A 424 5.64 -22.13 -38.30
CA ASP A 424 6.95 -22.06 -38.91
C ASP A 424 7.74 -20.84 -38.47
N GLU A 425 8.97 -21.07 -38.09
CA GLU A 425 9.98 -20.02 -37.97
C GLU A 425 10.01 -19.28 -39.33
N GLY A 426 9.28 -18.15 -39.43
CA GLY A 426 9.30 -17.34 -40.65
C GLY A 426 10.76 -17.15 -41.05
N GLU A 427 11.08 -17.39 -42.32
CA GLU A 427 12.44 -17.24 -42.85
C GLU A 427 13.03 -15.95 -42.27
N LEU A 428 14.19 -16.09 -41.64
CA LEU A 428 14.90 -14.97 -41.04
C LEU A 428 15.12 -13.92 -42.13
N PRO A 429 14.66 -12.66 -41.94
CA PRO A 429 14.86 -11.65 -42.95
C PRO A 429 16.31 -11.56 -43.37
N THR A 430 16.60 -11.73 -44.65
CA THR A 430 17.94 -11.66 -45.24
C THR A 430 18.37 -10.21 -45.53
N GLY A 431 17.97 -9.26 -44.65
CA GLY A 431 18.30 -7.84 -44.80
C GLY A 431 19.82 -7.56 -44.74
N LYS A 432 20.24 -6.52 -45.42
CA LYS A 432 21.64 -6.02 -45.35
C LYS A 432 21.95 -5.60 -43.91
N SER A 433 22.65 -6.45 -43.16
CA SER A 433 23.12 -6.10 -41.81
C SER A 433 24.22 -5.06 -41.90
N TRP A 434 24.16 -4.01 -41.10
CA TRP A 434 25.30 -3.14 -40.88
C TRP A 434 26.36 -3.96 -40.14
N ARG A 435 27.48 -4.26 -40.82
CA ARG A 435 28.48 -5.15 -40.27
C ARG A 435 29.60 -4.28 -39.65
N LEU A 436 29.58 -4.12 -38.33
CA LEU A 436 30.83 -3.92 -37.63
C LEU A 436 31.72 -5.14 -37.86
N PRO A 437 33.05 -4.97 -38.06
CA PRO A 437 33.94 -6.09 -38.04
C PRO A 437 33.67 -6.97 -36.81
N ARG A 438 33.70 -8.28 -36.95
CA ARG A 438 33.32 -9.24 -35.90
C ARG A 438 34.01 -8.97 -34.55
N ASP A 439 35.24 -8.53 -34.61
CA ASP A 439 36.08 -8.24 -33.44
C ASP A 439 35.57 -6.98 -32.70
N TRP A 440 35.18 -5.93 -33.43
CA TRP A 440 34.58 -4.71 -32.83
C TRP A 440 33.23 -4.95 -32.22
N GLU A 441 32.39 -5.80 -32.77
CA GLU A 441 31.11 -6.18 -32.17
C GLU A 441 31.33 -6.81 -30.80
N PHE A 442 32.29 -7.70 -30.68
CA PHE A 442 32.63 -8.36 -29.41
C PHE A 442 33.16 -7.35 -28.38
N VAL A 443 34.07 -6.45 -28.82
CA VAL A 443 34.59 -5.37 -27.96
C VAL A 443 33.46 -4.45 -27.47
N VAL A 444 32.59 -3.97 -28.37
CA VAL A 444 31.43 -3.12 -27.99
C VAL A 444 30.48 -3.84 -27.03
N MET A 445 30.23 -5.12 -27.26
CA MET A 445 29.44 -5.95 -26.36
C MET A 445 30.03 -6.01 -24.94
N ILE A 446 31.34 -6.26 -24.83
CA ILE A 446 32.03 -6.30 -23.53
C ILE A 446 31.97 -4.95 -22.84
N ILE A 447 32.29 -3.86 -23.55
CA ILE A 447 32.22 -2.50 -22.97
C ILE A 447 30.81 -2.19 -22.47
N LEU A 448 29.78 -2.50 -23.24
CA LEU A 448 28.41 -2.25 -22.88
C LEU A 448 27.97 -3.09 -21.66
N LEU A 449 28.38 -4.37 -21.60
CA LEU A 449 28.08 -5.23 -20.45
C LEU A 449 28.81 -4.77 -19.18
N ILE A 450 30.07 -4.32 -19.30
CA ILE A 450 30.79 -3.74 -18.16
C ILE A 450 30.11 -2.44 -17.68
N ALA A 451 29.79 -1.55 -18.61
CA ALA A 451 29.10 -0.30 -18.29
C ALA A 451 27.73 -0.59 -17.60
N THR A 452 26.96 -1.55 -18.14
CA THR A 452 25.71 -2.01 -17.50
C THR A 452 25.96 -2.61 -16.12
N GLY A 453 27.01 -3.40 -15.94
CA GLY A 453 27.37 -3.96 -14.64
C GLY A 453 27.75 -2.89 -13.60
N ILE A 454 28.47 -1.85 -14.00
CA ILE A 454 28.79 -0.69 -13.15
C ILE A 454 27.50 0.05 -12.79
N PHE A 455 26.63 0.31 -13.76
CA PHE A 455 25.32 0.97 -13.56
C PHE A 455 24.45 0.15 -12.61
N ALA A 456 24.27 -1.14 -12.86
CA ALA A 456 23.49 -2.04 -12.03
C ALA A 456 24.03 -2.12 -10.60
N ASN A 457 25.35 -2.16 -10.44
CA ASN A 457 25.96 -2.15 -9.10
C ASN A 457 25.67 -0.85 -8.35
N TYR A 458 25.75 0.31 -9.02
CA TYR A 458 25.56 1.60 -8.38
C TYR A 458 24.07 1.83 -8.01
N TYR A 459 23.14 1.58 -8.94
CA TYR A 459 21.75 1.97 -8.79
C TYR A 459 20.82 0.86 -8.27
N ASN A 460 21.26 -0.40 -8.23
CA ASN A 460 20.45 -1.50 -7.73
C ASN A 460 21.16 -2.33 -6.64
N ALA A 461 22.42 -2.73 -6.85
CA ALA A 461 23.11 -3.58 -5.88
C ALA A 461 23.56 -2.82 -4.62
N ARG A 462 23.89 -1.52 -4.70
CA ARG A 462 24.17 -0.68 -3.51
C ARG A 462 22.91 -0.50 -2.67
N PRO A 463 21.74 -0.07 -3.21
CA PRO A 463 20.49 -0.05 -2.46
C PRO A 463 20.13 -1.40 -1.84
N TRP A 464 20.35 -2.50 -2.55
CA TRP A 464 20.14 -3.84 -2.00
C TRP A 464 20.99 -4.09 -0.73
N ARG A 465 22.28 -3.80 -0.79
CA ARG A 465 23.17 -3.93 0.38
C ARG A 465 22.81 -2.98 1.51
N MET A 466 22.36 -1.76 1.17
CA MET A 466 21.86 -0.79 2.15
C MET A 466 20.64 -1.32 2.89
N PHE A 467 19.64 -1.87 2.21
CA PHE A 467 18.45 -2.42 2.83
C PHE A 467 18.77 -3.59 3.78
N ILE A 468 19.69 -4.48 3.41
CA ILE A 468 20.19 -5.53 4.30
C ILE A 468 20.87 -4.92 5.54
N GLY A 469 21.72 -3.90 5.33
CA GLY A 469 22.44 -3.26 6.42
C GLY A 469 21.50 -2.50 7.39
N VAL A 470 20.41 -1.90 6.90
CA VAL A 470 19.36 -1.27 7.70
C VAL A 470 18.66 -2.30 8.60
N ILE A 471 18.22 -3.43 8.04
CA ILE A 471 17.58 -4.51 8.82
C ILE A 471 18.58 -5.11 9.81
N GLY A 472 19.81 -5.38 9.39
CA GLY A 472 20.85 -5.86 10.30
C GLY A 472 21.13 -4.90 11.47
N GLY A 473 21.15 -3.58 11.21
CA GLY A 473 21.26 -2.57 12.25
C GLY A 473 20.06 -2.53 13.18
N TYR A 474 18.85 -2.66 12.63
CA TYR A 474 17.60 -2.76 13.38
C TYR A 474 17.59 -3.97 14.33
N ASP A 475 17.99 -5.14 13.84
CA ASP A 475 18.06 -6.38 14.63
C ASP A 475 19.09 -6.29 15.78
N GLN A 476 20.24 -5.61 15.55
CA GLN A 476 21.20 -5.32 16.61
C GLN A 476 20.56 -4.46 17.72
N ILE A 477 19.82 -3.42 17.34
CA ILE A 477 19.14 -2.54 18.31
C ILE A 477 18.07 -3.31 19.08
N LEU A 478 17.27 -4.14 18.43
CA LEU A 478 16.26 -4.97 19.09
C LEU A 478 16.89 -5.99 20.06
N SER A 479 18.11 -6.44 19.77
CA SER A 479 18.88 -7.34 20.64
C SER A 479 19.55 -6.63 21.82
N GLY A 480 19.36 -5.32 21.95
CA GLY A 480 19.92 -4.49 23.01
C GLY A 480 21.31 -3.88 22.69
N ASN A 481 21.84 -4.11 21.50
CA ASN A 481 23.15 -3.60 21.06
C ASN A 481 22.99 -2.29 20.26
N PHE A 482 22.52 -1.23 20.93
CA PHE A 482 22.22 0.04 20.24
C PHE A 482 23.44 0.68 19.55
N PRO A 483 24.65 0.75 20.17
CA PRO A 483 25.84 1.35 19.54
C PRO A 483 26.27 0.63 18.26
N GLU A 484 26.26 -0.71 18.28
CA GLU A 484 26.61 -1.55 17.13
C GLU A 484 25.57 -1.38 16.02
N GLY A 485 24.29 -1.28 16.38
CA GLY A 485 23.21 -1.03 15.44
C GLY A 485 23.38 0.31 14.75
N VAL A 486 23.66 1.38 15.48
CA VAL A 486 23.93 2.72 14.89
C VAL A 486 25.15 2.69 13.96
N THR A 487 26.19 1.94 14.32
CA THR A 487 27.37 1.77 13.47
C THR A 487 27.01 1.05 12.16
N ALA A 488 26.15 0.03 12.21
CA ALA A 488 25.63 -0.65 11.03
C ALA A 488 24.80 0.30 10.15
N TYR A 489 23.95 1.14 10.74
CA TYR A 489 23.19 2.18 10.00
C TYR A 489 24.12 3.18 9.33
N LYS A 490 25.13 3.72 10.04
CA LYS A 490 26.13 4.64 9.46
C LYS A 490 26.80 4.05 8.22
N LYS A 491 27.16 2.77 8.26
CA LYS A 491 27.75 2.06 7.13
C LYS A 491 26.73 1.83 6.01
N ALA A 492 25.51 1.45 6.33
CA ALA A 492 24.46 1.14 5.36
C ALA A 492 24.01 2.36 4.58
N LEU A 493 23.80 3.49 5.28
CA LEU A 493 23.29 4.74 4.70
C LEU A 493 24.38 5.58 4.00
N ALA A 494 25.63 5.12 3.98
CA ALA A 494 26.72 5.86 3.34
C ALA A 494 26.58 5.81 1.80
N ASP A 495 26.31 6.97 1.19
CA ASP A 495 26.38 7.24 -0.25
C ASP A 495 25.61 6.26 -1.14
N THR A 496 24.29 6.12 -0.91
CA THR A 496 23.40 5.29 -1.71
C THR A 496 22.09 5.99 -2.03
N PRO A 497 21.54 5.89 -3.25
CA PRO A 497 20.18 6.33 -3.53
C PRO A 497 19.17 5.47 -2.76
N LEU A 498 17.94 5.97 -2.55
CA LEU A 498 16.87 5.29 -1.82
C LEU A 498 17.10 5.16 -0.29
N ASP A 499 17.99 5.99 0.30
CA ASP A 499 18.32 5.93 1.72
C ASP A 499 17.27 6.57 2.64
N HIS A 500 16.27 7.28 2.10
CA HIS A 500 15.22 7.97 2.84
C HIS A 500 14.54 7.08 3.89
N ASP A 501 13.99 5.93 3.46
CA ASP A 501 13.27 5.01 4.37
C ASP A 501 14.20 4.38 5.42
N GLY A 502 15.46 4.14 5.05
CA GLY A 502 16.49 3.69 5.99
C GLY A 502 16.78 4.73 7.08
N ARG A 503 16.83 6.02 6.71
CA ARG A 503 16.96 7.14 7.66
C ARG A 503 15.75 7.21 8.59
N VAL A 504 14.53 7.14 8.04
CA VAL A 504 13.28 7.16 8.80
C VAL A 504 13.21 6.04 9.82
N THR A 505 13.68 4.83 9.50
CA THR A 505 13.69 3.70 10.45
C THR A 505 14.52 4.02 11.69
N LEU A 506 15.73 4.54 11.55
CA LEU A 506 16.58 4.88 12.70
C LEU A 506 16.00 6.04 13.53
N ILE A 507 15.47 7.07 12.88
CA ILE A 507 14.79 8.19 13.54
C ILE A 507 13.61 7.67 14.37
N ASN A 508 12.77 6.80 13.82
CA ASN A 508 11.61 6.24 14.49
C ASN A 508 11.99 5.37 15.70
N ILE A 509 13.10 4.65 15.66
CA ILE A 509 13.58 3.87 16.82
C ILE A 509 13.83 4.81 18.02
N VAL A 510 14.56 5.88 17.82
CA VAL A 510 14.92 6.80 18.90
C VAL A 510 13.72 7.62 19.39
N THR A 511 12.86 8.09 18.49
CA THR A 511 11.67 8.85 18.87
C THR A 511 10.63 8.01 19.58
N SER A 512 10.49 6.70 19.20
CA SER A 512 9.55 5.79 19.82
C SER A 512 10.05 5.19 21.14
N ASN A 513 11.35 5.00 21.30
CA ASN A 513 11.98 4.43 22.48
C ASN A 513 13.25 5.20 22.89
N PRO A 514 13.13 6.42 23.46
CA PRO A 514 14.29 7.20 23.87
C PRO A 514 15.20 6.52 24.90
N ALA A 515 14.69 5.52 25.62
CA ALA A 515 15.45 4.78 26.64
C ALA A 515 16.69 4.06 26.08
N VAL A 516 16.73 3.78 24.78
CA VAL A 516 17.90 3.18 24.11
C VAL A 516 19.15 4.05 24.22
N LEU A 517 19.00 5.37 24.35
CA LEU A 517 20.10 6.31 24.55
C LEU A 517 20.80 6.14 25.90
N GLY A 518 20.08 5.70 26.93
CA GLY A 518 20.62 5.43 28.25
C GLY A 518 21.60 4.25 28.33
N THR A 519 21.72 3.47 27.26
CA THR A 519 22.68 2.36 27.16
C THR A 519 24.08 2.83 26.72
N MET A 520 24.26 4.10 26.41
CA MET A 520 25.51 4.71 25.92
C MET A 520 26.12 5.65 26.96
N PHE A 521 27.43 5.86 26.86
CA PHE A 521 28.06 6.99 27.56
C PHE A 521 27.54 8.33 26.99
N THR A 522 27.43 9.36 27.82
CA THR A 522 26.79 10.63 27.48
C THR A 522 27.38 11.26 26.21
N ASP A 523 28.71 11.26 26.06
CA ASP A 523 29.36 11.85 24.86
C ASP A 523 29.00 11.10 23.59
N THR A 524 29.06 9.76 23.64
CA THR A 524 28.67 8.91 22.51
C THR A 524 27.18 9.03 22.17
N ALA A 525 26.33 9.20 23.18
CA ALA A 525 24.90 9.44 22.96
C ALA A 525 24.64 10.79 22.27
N ASN A 526 25.37 11.86 22.65
CA ASN A 526 25.28 13.16 22.01
C ASN A 526 25.75 13.11 20.54
N GLU A 527 26.91 12.50 20.26
CA GLU A 527 27.38 12.31 18.88
C GLU A 527 26.38 11.49 18.03
N THR A 528 25.74 10.50 18.63
CA THR A 528 24.71 9.68 17.96
C THR A 528 23.46 10.50 17.67
N LEU A 529 23.00 11.32 18.63
CA LEU A 529 21.87 12.22 18.43
C LEU A 529 22.16 13.24 17.34
N ASP A 530 23.34 13.88 17.35
CA ASP A 530 23.73 14.84 16.31
C ASP A 530 23.73 14.18 14.91
N TYR A 531 24.20 12.93 14.81
CA TYR A 531 24.13 12.16 13.55
C TYR A 531 22.69 11.92 13.12
N ILE A 532 21.81 11.47 14.03
CA ILE A 532 20.41 11.14 13.70
C ILE A 532 19.62 12.42 13.38
N ILE A 533 19.90 13.54 14.08
CA ILE A 533 19.34 14.87 13.74
C ILE A 533 19.75 15.25 12.31
N GLY A 534 21.03 15.08 11.95
CA GLY A 534 21.48 15.34 10.59
C GLY A 534 20.76 14.50 9.53
N LEU A 535 20.41 13.24 9.84
CA LEU A 535 19.58 12.41 8.95
C LEU A 535 18.15 12.96 8.81
N ALA A 536 17.54 13.40 9.92
CA ALA A 536 16.20 13.98 9.91
C ALA A 536 16.17 15.34 9.17
N GLU A 537 17.17 16.17 9.36
CA GLU A 537 17.33 17.44 8.63
C GLU A 537 17.53 17.19 7.13
N LYS A 538 18.25 16.14 6.74
CA LYS A 538 18.37 15.72 5.34
C LYS A 538 17.02 15.36 4.75
N ASN A 539 16.18 14.59 5.49
CA ASN A 539 14.82 14.25 5.05
C ASN A 539 13.96 15.52 4.83
N VAL A 540 14.03 16.46 5.77
CA VAL A 540 13.33 17.75 5.67
C VAL A 540 13.83 18.57 4.48
N ALA A 541 15.13 18.60 4.23
CA ALA A 541 15.71 19.32 3.09
C ALA A 541 15.29 18.74 1.75
N GLU A 542 15.13 17.41 1.65
CA GLU A 542 14.65 16.73 0.45
C GLU A 542 13.16 17.05 0.20
N ASN A 543 12.32 17.09 1.24
CA ASN A 543 10.90 17.47 1.14
C ASN A 543 10.46 18.36 2.31
N PRO A 544 10.63 19.69 2.21
CA PRO A 544 10.21 20.62 3.28
C PRO A 544 8.69 20.73 3.43
N GLN A 545 7.89 20.21 2.50
CA GLN A 545 6.43 20.21 2.55
C GLN A 545 5.82 18.90 3.11
N ASP A 546 6.64 17.97 3.54
CA ASP A 546 6.18 16.75 4.22
C ASP A 546 5.95 17.02 5.70
N SER A 547 4.69 17.00 6.12
CA SER A 547 4.29 17.27 7.51
C SER A 547 4.82 16.21 8.48
N LEU A 548 4.86 14.94 8.08
CA LEU A 548 5.31 13.85 8.96
C LEU A 548 6.82 13.90 9.19
N THR A 549 7.59 14.19 8.15
CA THR A 549 9.04 14.35 8.24
C THR A 549 9.42 15.53 9.14
N GLN A 550 8.72 16.66 9.01
CA GLN A 550 8.88 17.81 9.91
C GLN A 550 8.52 17.45 11.37
N MET A 551 7.42 16.71 11.57
CA MET A 551 7.00 16.24 12.89
C MET A 551 8.03 15.28 13.52
N GLN A 552 8.62 14.39 12.73
CA GLN A 552 9.67 13.46 13.19
C GLN A 552 10.91 14.23 13.64
N LEU A 553 11.35 15.25 12.88
CA LEU A 553 12.44 16.12 13.28
C LEU A 553 12.11 16.85 14.60
N ALA A 554 10.90 17.39 14.73
CA ALA A 554 10.46 18.05 15.95
C ALA A 554 10.49 17.11 17.16
N GLN A 555 9.97 15.90 17.02
CA GLN A 555 9.97 14.87 18.09
C GLN A 555 11.39 14.44 18.48
N LEU A 556 12.27 14.29 17.51
CA LEU A 556 13.68 13.98 17.77
C LEU A 556 14.39 15.10 18.53
N LEU A 557 14.16 16.36 18.13
CA LEU A 557 14.73 17.54 18.81
C LEU A 557 14.16 17.69 20.23
N ASP A 558 12.87 17.48 20.45
CA ASP A 558 12.25 17.47 21.79
C ASP A 558 12.83 16.35 22.68
N THR A 559 13.05 15.18 22.12
CA THR A 559 13.74 14.08 22.81
C THR A 559 15.15 14.45 23.19
N THR A 560 15.89 15.08 22.26
CA THR A 560 17.26 15.54 22.49
C THR A 560 17.32 16.64 23.56
N ALA A 561 16.36 17.56 23.57
CA ALA A 561 16.26 18.61 24.60
C ALA A 561 16.13 18.00 26.00
N ARG A 562 15.30 16.99 26.16
CA ARG A 562 15.10 16.30 27.46
C ARG A 562 16.30 15.48 27.88
N PHE A 563 17.08 14.96 26.93
CA PHE A 563 18.29 14.20 27.18
C PHE A 563 19.47 15.11 27.52
N ASN A 564 19.56 16.31 26.91
CA ASN A 564 20.67 17.25 27.04
C ASN A 564 20.20 18.57 27.68
N LEU A 565 20.10 18.57 29.03
CA LEU A 565 19.52 19.68 29.79
C LEU A 565 20.32 20.99 29.66
N ASP A 566 21.63 20.91 29.45
CA ASP A 566 22.49 22.11 29.30
C ASP A 566 22.18 22.86 27.99
N LYS A 567 21.60 22.18 26.98
CA LYS A 567 21.19 22.74 25.70
C LYS A 567 19.67 22.69 25.49
N PHE A 568 18.91 22.57 26.59
CA PHE A 568 17.47 22.39 26.54
C PHE A 568 16.77 23.45 25.69
N ASP A 569 17.02 24.73 25.95
CA ASP A 569 16.36 25.82 25.22
C ASP A 569 16.71 25.78 23.72
N HIS A 570 17.97 25.53 23.39
CA HIS A 570 18.42 25.45 21.99
C HIS A 570 17.66 24.38 21.20
N TYR A 571 17.57 23.15 21.73
CA TYR A 571 16.86 22.07 21.03
C TYR A 571 15.34 22.23 21.09
N SER A 572 14.81 22.77 22.18
CA SER A 572 13.38 23.04 22.35
C SER A 572 12.87 24.10 21.37
N ASP A 573 13.62 25.20 21.16
CA ASP A 573 13.28 26.23 20.17
C ASP A 573 13.26 25.64 18.74
N ARG A 574 14.26 24.84 18.41
CA ARG A 574 14.30 24.15 17.10
C ARG A 574 13.14 23.15 16.95
N ALA A 575 12.77 22.42 18.00
CA ALA A 575 11.63 21.50 18.00
C ALA A 575 10.32 22.25 17.72
N ILE A 576 10.09 23.38 18.38
CA ILE A 576 8.91 24.23 18.14
C ILE A 576 8.90 24.78 16.71
N ALA A 577 10.04 25.23 16.18
CA ALA A 577 10.12 25.69 14.79
C ALA A 577 9.81 24.56 13.78
N ALA A 578 10.31 23.35 14.01
CA ALA A 578 10.03 22.19 13.15
C ALA A 578 8.56 21.77 13.22
N ILE A 579 7.94 21.75 14.42
CA ILE A 579 6.51 21.39 14.52
C ILE A 579 5.61 22.47 13.91
N ASP A 580 6.01 23.74 13.94
CA ASP A 580 5.30 24.83 13.25
C ASP A 580 5.37 24.66 11.74
N SER A 581 6.51 24.23 11.21
CA SER A 581 6.65 23.86 9.80
C SER A 581 5.75 22.66 9.43
N SER A 582 5.64 21.65 10.30
CA SER A 582 4.72 20.54 10.13
C SER A 582 3.25 20.98 10.07
N ILE A 583 2.86 21.91 10.95
CA ILE A 583 1.51 22.52 10.96
C ILE A 583 1.28 23.32 9.67
N ALA A 584 2.26 24.07 9.21
CA ALA A 584 2.14 24.83 7.96
C ALA A 584 1.93 23.91 6.75
N ALA A 585 2.61 22.76 6.73
CA ALA A 585 2.45 21.75 5.67
C ALA A 585 1.09 21.01 5.75
N SER A 586 0.54 20.78 6.96
CA SER A 586 -0.73 20.05 7.15
C SER A 586 -1.60 20.71 8.24
N PRO A 587 -2.20 21.89 7.98
CA PRO A 587 -2.90 22.66 8.99
C PRO A 587 -4.18 21.99 9.52
N GLY A 588 -4.76 21.06 8.77
CA GLY A 588 -5.91 20.27 9.16
C GLY A 588 -5.61 19.03 10.01
N ARG A 589 -4.34 18.68 10.25
CA ARG A 589 -3.92 17.45 10.94
C ARG A 589 -3.88 17.65 12.46
N ALA A 590 -4.99 17.33 13.16
CA ALA A 590 -5.13 17.51 14.61
C ALA A 590 -3.98 16.92 15.45
N PRO A 591 -3.45 15.70 15.20
CA PRO A 591 -2.35 15.15 16.01
C PRO A 591 -1.09 15.99 16.07
N VAL A 592 -0.77 16.78 15.03
CA VAL A 592 0.41 17.65 15.03
C VAL A 592 0.30 18.73 16.12
N TYR A 593 -0.91 19.26 16.33
CA TYR A 593 -1.18 20.22 17.40
C TYR A 593 -1.06 19.56 18.79
N PHE A 594 -1.42 18.28 18.92
CA PHE A 594 -1.27 17.55 20.18
C PHE A 594 0.22 17.36 20.52
N VAL A 595 1.05 17.07 19.51
CA VAL A 595 2.51 16.98 19.67
C VAL A 595 3.09 18.35 20.04
N LYS A 596 2.71 19.43 19.35
CA LYS A 596 3.14 20.79 19.68
C LYS A 596 2.78 21.16 21.12
N ALA A 597 1.53 20.92 21.51
CA ALA A 597 1.08 21.19 22.87
C ALA A 597 1.88 20.44 23.93
N GLN A 598 2.28 19.20 23.66
CA GLN A 598 3.15 18.44 24.55
C GLN A 598 4.53 19.07 24.69
N MET A 599 5.15 19.53 23.60
CA MET A 599 6.42 20.25 23.62
C MET A 599 6.33 21.54 24.43
N GLN A 600 5.27 22.33 24.21
CA GLN A 600 4.99 23.56 25.00
C GLN A 600 4.82 23.27 26.49
N LEU A 601 4.13 22.17 26.83
CA LEU A 601 3.94 21.75 28.22
C LEU A 601 5.28 21.41 28.90
N VAL A 602 6.16 20.71 28.19
CA VAL A 602 7.50 20.33 28.66
C VAL A 602 8.39 21.56 28.85
N ARG A 603 8.27 22.53 27.95
CA ARG A 603 8.97 23.82 28.03
C ARG A 603 8.48 24.67 29.19
N GLY A 604 7.29 24.41 29.73
CA GLY A 604 6.68 25.17 30.82
C GLY A 604 5.62 26.20 30.36
N ASP A 605 5.33 26.29 29.07
CA ASP A 605 4.36 27.20 28.45
C ASP A 605 2.92 26.65 28.61
N LYS A 606 2.46 26.50 29.85
CA LYS A 606 1.25 25.76 30.26
C LYS A 606 -0.03 26.26 29.59
N GLU A 607 -0.25 27.59 29.60
CA GLU A 607 -1.45 28.22 29.04
C GLU A 607 -1.48 28.06 27.54
N GLU A 608 -0.35 28.18 26.85
CA GLU A 608 -0.23 28.00 25.42
C GLU A 608 -0.46 26.55 25.04
N ALA A 609 0.11 25.58 25.79
CA ALA A 609 -0.14 24.16 25.59
C ALA A 609 -1.64 23.81 25.63
N ILE A 610 -2.37 24.36 26.60
CA ILE A 610 -3.82 24.16 26.72
C ILE A 610 -4.58 24.82 25.56
N ARG A 611 -4.16 26.01 25.09
CA ARG A 611 -4.75 26.65 23.90
C ARG A 611 -4.52 25.80 22.65
N THR A 612 -3.28 25.36 22.44
CA THR A 612 -2.89 24.58 21.27
C THR A 612 -3.65 23.24 21.18
N ILE A 613 -3.73 22.49 22.29
CA ILE A 613 -4.46 21.20 22.27
C ILE A 613 -5.95 21.41 22.06
N LYS A 614 -6.57 22.43 22.65
CA LYS A 614 -7.99 22.75 22.43
C LYS A 614 -8.27 23.17 20.99
N TYR A 615 -7.33 23.88 20.34
CA TYR A 615 -7.43 24.17 18.92
C TYR A 615 -7.37 22.88 18.08
N GLY A 616 -6.43 21.98 18.35
CA GLY A 616 -6.37 20.68 17.70
C GLY A 616 -7.65 19.85 17.85
N ILE A 617 -8.27 19.88 19.05
CA ILE A 617 -9.58 19.25 19.31
C ILE A 617 -10.68 19.89 18.45
N SER A 618 -10.66 21.22 18.25
CA SER A 618 -11.69 21.92 17.47
C SER A 618 -11.69 21.54 15.99
N LEU A 619 -10.58 21.03 15.43
CA LEU A 619 -10.49 20.55 14.06
C LEU A 619 -11.33 19.27 13.84
N ASN A 620 -11.46 18.43 14.87
CA ASN A 620 -12.37 17.28 14.87
C ASN A 620 -12.80 16.97 16.30
N PRO A 621 -13.94 17.55 16.76
CA PRO A 621 -14.44 17.31 18.11
C PRO A 621 -14.82 15.84 18.39
N ASP A 622 -15.02 15.02 17.35
CA ASP A 622 -15.36 13.60 17.52
C ASP A 622 -14.14 12.71 17.72
N TYR A 623 -12.94 13.22 17.48
CA TYR A 623 -11.71 12.47 17.64
C TYR A 623 -11.27 12.44 19.12
N SER A 624 -11.34 11.26 19.72
CA SER A 624 -11.14 11.06 21.16
C SER A 624 -9.72 11.36 21.66
N GLU A 625 -8.69 11.21 20.83
CA GLU A 625 -7.27 11.34 21.25
C GLU A 625 -6.99 12.70 21.90
N GLY A 626 -7.52 13.79 21.31
CA GLY A 626 -7.31 15.13 21.85
C GLY A 626 -7.79 15.27 23.30
N TYR A 627 -8.93 14.68 23.62
CA TYR A 627 -9.48 14.69 25.00
C TYR A 627 -8.67 13.82 25.96
N CYS A 628 -8.19 12.67 25.49
CA CYS A 628 -7.33 11.78 26.27
C CYS A 628 -5.99 12.49 26.63
N ARG A 629 -5.39 13.17 25.65
CA ARG A 629 -4.18 13.97 25.85
C ARG A 629 -4.45 15.17 26.78
N LEU A 630 -5.57 15.84 26.60
CA LEU A 630 -5.96 16.97 27.46
C LEU A 630 -6.15 16.53 28.91
N ALA A 631 -6.78 15.37 29.15
CA ALA A 631 -6.91 14.81 30.49
C ALA A 631 -5.54 14.50 31.12
N GLN A 632 -4.58 13.98 30.33
CA GLN A 632 -3.20 13.76 30.77
C GLN A 632 -2.48 15.07 31.11
N PHE A 633 -2.71 16.14 30.34
CA PHE A 633 -2.16 17.48 30.64
C PHE A 633 -2.70 18.03 31.94
N TYR A 634 -4.02 17.95 32.17
CA TYR A 634 -4.63 18.38 33.43
C TYR A 634 -4.12 17.57 34.63
N LEU A 635 -3.90 16.26 34.45
CA LEU A 635 -3.28 15.44 35.49
C LEU A 635 -1.85 15.94 35.81
N PHE A 636 -1.04 16.17 34.79
CA PHE A 636 0.33 16.68 34.95
C PHE A 636 0.38 18.06 35.65
N LEU A 637 -0.57 18.92 35.29
CA LEU A 637 -0.75 20.25 35.89
C LEU A 637 -1.42 20.23 37.27
N LYS A 638 -1.83 19.05 37.75
CA LYS A 638 -2.61 18.85 38.99
C LYS A 638 -3.94 19.62 38.99
N ASP A 639 -4.52 19.83 37.82
CA ASP A 639 -5.83 20.49 37.65
C ASP A 639 -6.96 19.46 37.81
N ALA A 640 -7.28 19.17 39.08
CA ALA A 640 -8.33 18.23 39.45
C ALA A 640 -9.76 18.72 39.05
N LYS A 641 -9.92 19.99 38.73
CA LYS A 641 -11.21 20.57 38.33
C LYS A 641 -11.56 20.23 36.88
N ASN A 642 -10.61 20.37 35.95
CA ASN A 642 -10.86 20.25 34.53
C ASN A 642 -10.53 18.83 33.97
N MET A 643 -9.75 18.03 34.70
CA MET A 643 -9.36 16.69 34.31
C MET A 643 -10.55 15.74 34.08
N PRO A 644 -11.58 15.71 34.96
CA PRO A 644 -12.69 14.78 34.81
C PRO A 644 -13.50 14.95 33.53
N ASP A 645 -13.79 16.18 33.11
CA ASP A 645 -14.57 16.46 31.89
C ASP A 645 -13.84 16.00 30.64
N ALA A 646 -12.52 16.24 30.55
CA ALA A 646 -11.70 15.78 29.46
C ALA A 646 -11.62 14.24 29.44
N LEU A 647 -11.45 13.61 30.61
CA LEU A 647 -11.36 12.17 30.76
C LEU A 647 -12.70 11.48 30.38
N ASN A 648 -13.82 12.00 30.87
CA ASN A 648 -15.14 11.49 30.55
C ASN A 648 -15.38 11.52 29.03
N THR A 649 -15.05 12.64 28.39
CA THR A 649 -15.19 12.80 26.94
C THR A 649 -14.28 11.84 26.18
N CYS A 650 -13.02 11.62 26.64
CA CYS A 650 -12.12 10.62 26.08
C CYS A 650 -12.74 9.22 26.10
N VAL A 651 -13.26 8.78 27.26
CA VAL A 651 -13.84 7.45 27.46
C VAL A 651 -15.14 7.26 26.67
N ASP A 652 -16.02 8.28 26.67
CA ASP A 652 -17.32 8.22 25.99
C ASP A 652 -17.18 8.19 24.46
N ARG A 653 -16.15 8.84 23.92
CA ARG A 653 -15.84 8.80 22.48
C ARG A 653 -14.98 7.61 22.06
N GLY A 654 -14.84 6.58 22.93
CA GLY A 654 -14.11 5.36 22.62
C GLY A 654 -12.58 5.53 22.59
N GLY A 655 -12.05 6.52 23.32
CA GLY A 655 -10.60 6.79 23.40
C GLY A 655 -9.86 5.96 24.45
N VAL A 656 -10.49 4.98 25.08
CA VAL A 656 -9.88 4.16 26.13
C VAL A 656 -8.59 3.49 25.65
N ASP A 657 -8.54 3.05 24.40
CA ASP A 657 -7.35 2.43 23.81
C ASP A 657 -6.14 3.39 23.72
N MET A 658 -6.37 4.68 23.79
CA MET A 658 -5.33 5.72 23.74
C MET A 658 -4.78 6.06 25.12
N LEU A 659 -5.39 5.54 26.19
CA LEU A 659 -4.85 5.65 27.53
C LEU A 659 -3.66 4.70 27.66
N ASN A 660 -2.46 5.27 27.79
CA ASN A 660 -1.19 4.53 27.90
C ASN A 660 -0.38 4.89 29.15
N SER A 661 -0.95 5.73 30.01
CA SER A 661 -0.35 6.12 31.30
C SER A 661 -1.06 5.44 32.44
N ASP A 662 -0.35 4.54 33.15
CA ASP A 662 -0.88 3.88 34.37
C ASP A 662 -1.31 4.90 35.40
N ALA A 663 -0.53 5.97 35.59
CA ALA A 663 -0.86 7.05 36.50
C ALA A 663 -2.19 7.72 36.14
N LEU A 664 -2.47 7.99 34.85
CA LEU A 664 -3.75 8.54 34.42
C LEU A 664 -4.90 7.56 34.66
N MET A 665 -4.70 6.28 34.30
CA MET A 665 -5.74 5.27 34.47
C MET A 665 -6.06 5.00 35.95
N LEU A 666 -5.04 4.94 36.83
CA LEU A 666 -5.27 4.81 38.28
C LEU A 666 -5.98 6.00 38.89
N ASN A 667 -5.65 7.23 38.48
CA ASN A 667 -6.39 8.42 38.88
C ASN A 667 -7.83 8.42 38.35
N ALA A 668 -8.02 7.98 37.13
CA ALA A 668 -9.36 7.79 36.53
C ALA A 668 -10.19 6.78 37.34
N LEU A 669 -9.62 5.63 37.68
CA LEU A 669 -10.28 4.59 38.48
C LEU A 669 -10.64 5.09 39.89
N LYS A 670 -9.75 5.87 40.52
CA LYS A 670 -10.04 6.51 41.81
C LYS A 670 -11.24 7.46 41.67
N TYR A 671 -11.22 8.36 40.69
CA TYR A 671 -12.30 9.31 40.44
C TYR A 671 -13.63 8.61 40.15
N TYR A 672 -13.65 7.60 39.26
CA TYR A 672 -14.86 6.88 38.92
C TYR A 672 -15.40 6.02 40.08
N SER A 673 -14.52 5.52 40.94
CA SER A 673 -14.94 4.79 42.15
C SER A 673 -15.58 5.73 43.18
N GLU A 674 -15.01 6.91 43.40
CA GLU A 674 -15.54 7.94 44.31
C GLU A 674 -16.91 8.48 43.82
N THR A 675 -17.06 8.65 42.53
CA THR A 675 -18.31 9.10 41.89
C THR A 675 -19.31 7.98 41.58
N ARG A 676 -18.94 6.71 41.85
CA ARG A 676 -19.73 5.51 41.58
C ARG A 676 -20.05 5.31 40.08
N ASP A 677 -19.21 5.84 39.18
CA ASP A 677 -19.35 5.65 37.74
C ASP A 677 -18.68 4.34 37.30
N TYR A 678 -19.30 3.22 37.70
CA TYR A 678 -18.78 1.89 37.44
C TYR A 678 -18.67 1.56 35.93
N PRO A 679 -19.57 1.99 35.05
CA PRO A 679 -19.43 1.71 33.61
C PRO A 679 -18.14 2.27 33.00
N ARG A 680 -17.72 3.50 33.34
CA ARG A 680 -16.45 4.06 32.89
C ARG A 680 -15.26 3.45 33.62
N ALA A 681 -15.40 3.17 34.94
CA ALA A 681 -14.39 2.47 35.70
C ALA A 681 -14.02 1.11 35.09
N VAL A 682 -15.02 0.31 34.68
CA VAL A 682 -14.81 -1.00 34.03
C VAL A 682 -13.99 -0.83 32.74
N LYS A 683 -14.37 0.07 31.85
CA LYS A 683 -13.64 0.31 30.58
C LYS A 683 -12.18 0.65 30.81
N VAL A 684 -11.89 1.56 31.77
CA VAL A 684 -10.50 1.95 32.08
C VAL A 684 -9.73 0.81 32.73
N SER A 685 -10.38 0.02 33.61
CA SER A 685 -9.74 -1.13 34.25
C SER A 685 -9.48 -2.28 33.28
N GLU A 686 -10.37 -2.53 32.30
CA GLU A 686 -10.12 -3.46 31.19
C GLU A 686 -8.85 -3.07 30.41
N ARG A 687 -8.69 -1.77 30.10
CA ARG A 687 -7.50 -1.27 29.43
C ARG A 687 -6.24 -1.43 30.27
N LEU A 688 -6.31 -1.08 31.56
CA LEU A 688 -5.18 -1.24 32.48
C LEU A 688 -4.75 -2.73 32.59
N ALA A 689 -5.72 -3.64 32.68
CA ALA A 689 -5.47 -5.07 32.70
C ALA A 689 -4.87 -5.60 31.39
N ALA A 690 -5.29 -5.05 30.26
CA ALA A 690 -4.74 -5.42 28.96
C ALA A 690 -3.26 -5.01 28.81
N LEU A 691 -2.88 -3.83 29.31
CA LEU A 691 -1.49 -3.35 29.31
C LEU A 691 -0.62 -4.09 30.34
N ASN A 692 -1.18 -4.45 31.47
CA ASN A 692 -0.49 -5.07 32.61
C ASN A 692 -1.00 -6.50 32.83
N SER A 693 -1.02 -7.31 31.79
CA SER A 693 -1.68 -8.62 31.75
C SER A 693 -1.10 -9.68 32.71
N ARG A 694 0.09 -9.42 33.26
CA ARG A 694 0.80 -10.30 34.23
C ARG A 694 0.66 -9.85 35.68
N GLU A 695 0.01 -8.71 35.96
CA GLU A 695 -0.16 -8.16 37.29
C GLU A 695 -1.45 -8.71 37.94
N PRO A 696 -1.37 -9.62 38.90
CA PRO A 696 -2.53 -10.31 39.46
C PRO A 696 -3.51 -9.35 40.15
N GLN A 697 -3.01 -8.30 40.82
CA GLN A 697 -3.81 -7.35 41.56
C GLN A 697 -4.71 -6.52 40.66
N ILE A 698 -4.28 -6.22 39.43
CA ILE A 698 -5.07 -5.46 38.45
C ILE A 698 -6.27 -6.29 38.00
N TRP A 699 -6.08 -7.58 37.72
CA TRP A 699 -7.17 -8.49 37.39
C TRP A 699 -8.15 -8.70 38.58
N PHE A 700 -7.63 -8.75 39.81
CA PHE A 700 -8.43 -8.86 41.00
C PHE A 700 -9.31 -7.59 41.21
N ASN A 701 -8.75 -6.41 41.00
CA ASN A 701 -9.50 -5.15 41.07
C ASN A 701 -10.56 -5.03 39.96
N LEU A 702 -10.24 -5.50 38.74
CA LEU A 702 -11.20 -5.58 37.62
C LEU A 702 -12.35 -6.53 37.96
N ALA A 703 -12.07 -7.69 38.61
CA ALA A 703 -13.11 -8.61 39.07
C ALA A 703 -14.09 -7.94 40.06
N LYS A 704 -13.57 -7.17 41.03
CA LYS A 704 -14.40 -6.38 41.93
C LYS A 704 -15.28 -5.36 41.22
N LEU A 705 -14.75 -4.66 40.23
CA LEU A 705 -15.50 -3.69 39.44
C LEU A 705 -16.61 -4.34 38.60
N TYR A 706 -16.35 -5.50 37.98
CA TYR A 706 -17.40 -6.26 37.29
C TYR A 706 -18.51 -6.70 38.24
N LEU A 707 -18.14 -7.17 39.43
CA LEU A 707 -19.11 -7.59 40.43
C LEU A 707 -20.04 -6.43 40.84
N VAL A 708 -19.46 -5.27 41.15
CA VAL A 708 -20.21 -4.08 41.55
C VAL A 708 -21.06 -3.53 40.41
N SER A 709 -20.62 -3.69 39.15
CA SER A 709 -21.38 -3.33 37.94
C SER A 709 -22.45 -4.35 37.54
N GLY A 710 -22.54 -5.48 38.25
CA GLY A 710 -23.57 -6.52 38.05
C GLY A 710 -23.22 -7.61 37.03
N ASP A 711 -22.01 -7.63 36.49
CA ASP A 711 -21.54 -8.66 35.55
C ASP A 711 -20.78 -9.79 36.28
N MET A 712 -21.55 -10.71 36.86
CA MET A 712 -21.00 -11.83 37.64
C MET A 712 -20.10 -12.76 36.79
N ALA A 713 -20.45 -12.97 35.50
CA ALA A 713 -19.70 -13.87 34.64
C ALA A 713 -18.28 -13.35 34.35
N LYS A 714 -18.18 -12.06 34.01
CA LYS A 714 -16.88 -11.40 33.79
C LYS A 714 -16.12 -11.24 35.11
N ALA A 715 -16.82 -10.99 36.22
CA ALA A 715 -16.20 -10.90 37.55
C ALA A 715 -15.49 -12.21 37.90
N GLN A 716 -16.14 -13.37 37.73
CA GLN A 716 -15.54 -14.66 38.00
C GLN A 716 -14.36 -14.94 37.03
N ALA A 717 -14.51 -14.69 35.76
CA ALA A 717 -13.43 -14.89 34.78
C ALA A 717 -12.18 -14.06 35.11
N ALA A 718 -12.35 -12.79 35.48
CA ALA A 718 -11.24 -11.93 35.90
C ALA A 718 -10.60 -12.39 37.22
N ALA A 719 -11.39 -12.86 38.18
CA ALA A 719 -10.90 -13.45 39.43
C ALA A 719 -10.11 -14.76 39.21
N ASP A 720 -10.59 -15.63 38.31
CA ASP A 720 -9.88 -16.86 37.93
C ASP A 720 -8.54 -16.53 37.24
N ARG A 721 -8.52 -15.48 36.40
CA ARG A 721 -7.27 -14.99 35.83
C ARG A 721 -6.30 -14.47 36.87
N ALA A 722 -6.77 -13.67 37.84
CA ALA A 722 -5.96 -13.21 38.97
C ALA A 722 -5.40 -14.40 39.80
N ALA A 723 -6.25 -15.38 40.11
CA ALA A 723 -5.87 -16.59 40.86
C ALA A 723 -4.87 -17.49 40.09
N THR A 724 -4.92 -17.49 38.75
CA THR A 724 -3.92 -18.20 37.92
C THR A 724 -2.54 -17.56 38.03
N LEU A 725 -2.49 -16.22 38.22
CA LEU A 725 -1.24 -15.47 38.38
C LEU A 725 -0.73 -15.48 39.84
N ASP A 726 -1.64 -15.42 40.81
CA ASP A 726 -1.35 -15.56 42.25
C ASP A 726 -2.46 -16.37 42.96
N ALA A 727 -2.12 -17.58 43.36
CA ALA A 727 -3.06 -18.52 43.96
C ALA A 727 -3.74 -18.00 45.26
N LYS A 728 -3.09 -17.09 46.00
CA LYS A 728 -3.65 -16.49 47.24
C LYS A 728 -4.94 -15.69 46.94
N LEU A 729 -5.03 -15.08 45.76
CA LEU A 729 -6.18 -14.27 45.38
C LEU A 729 -7.48 -15.08 45.22
N LYS A 730 -7.39 -16.41 45.12
CA LYS A 730 -8.55 -17.28 45.06
C LYS A 730 -9.36 -17.24 46.35
N ASP A 731 -8.68 -17.33 47.50
CA ASP A 731 -9.31 -17.32 48.82
C ASP A 731 -9.80 -15.90 49.16
N GLU A 732 -9.01 -14.91 48.80
CA GLU A 732 -9.44 -13.49 48.93
C GLU A 732 -10.69 -13.18 48.13
N TRP A 733 -10.80 -13.71 46.92
CA TRP A 733 -11.98 -13.56 46.07
C TRP A 733 -13.23 -14.19 46.69
N ALA A 734 -13.10 -15.42 47.20
CA ALA A 734 -14.19 -16.14 47.88
C ALA A 734 -14.69 -15.35 49.12
N GLY A 735 -13.74 -14.80 49.91
CA GLY A 735 -14.06 -13.94 51.06
C GLY A 735 -14.76 -12.65 50.65
N PHE A 736 -14.27 -11.98 49.62
CA PHE A 736 -14.86 -10.74 49.07
C PHE A 736 -16.27 -10.99 48.52
N LEU A 737 -16.46 -12.07 47.75
CA LEU A 737 -17.78 -12.42 47.19
C LEU A 737 -18.82 -12.68 48.27
N LYS A 738 -18.45 -13.43 49.35
CA LYS A 738 -19.31 -13.69 50.48
C LYS A 738 -19.72 -12.40 51.21
N SER A 739 -18.77 -11.50 51.44
CA SER A 739 -19.05 -10.21 52.08
C SER A 739 -19.94 -9.30 51.23
N PHE A 740 -19.73 -9.28 49.91
CA PHE A 740 -20.56 -8.54 48.96
C PHE A 740 -22.01 -9.05 48.93
N GLN A 741 -22.20 -10.36 48.89
CA GLN A 741 -23.53 -10.99 48.92
C GLN A 741 -24.26 -10.71 50.27
N ALA A 742 -23.57 -10.72 51.40
CA ALA A 742 -24.11 -10.38 52.67
C ALA A 742 -24.61 -8.90 52.75
N MET A 743 -23.80 -7.95 52.18
CA MET A 743 -24.19 -6.56 52.09
C MET A 743 -25.41 -6.35 51.15
N ALA A 744 -25.42 -7.05 50.00
CA ALA A 744 -26.56 -6.99 49.08
C ALA A 744 -27.85 -7.53 49.70
N ALA A 745 -27.76 -8.60 50.51
CA ALA A 745 -28.90 -9.15 51.24
C ALA A 745 -29.46 -8.19 52.34
N SER A 746 -28.55 -7.48 53.03
CA SER A 746 -28.94 -6.51 54.07
C SER A 746 -29.51 -5.20 53.54
N SER A 747 -29.26 -4.87 52.27
CA SER A 747 -29.75 -3.68 51.60
C SER A 747 -31.13 -3.85 50.86
N SER A 748 -31.62 -5.10 50.78
CA SER A 748 -32.99 -5.34 50.28
C SER A 748 -34.01 -4.91 51.30
N PRO A 749 -34.98 -4.01 50.98
CA PRO A 749 -36.01 -3.63 51.94
C PRO A 749 -36.82 -4.84 52.31
N ALA A 750 -36.93 -5.09 53.65
CA ALA A 750 -37.79 -6.12 54.21
C ALA A 750 -39.23 -5.93 53.65
N THR A 751 -39.67 -6.84 52.81
CA THR A 751 -41.09 -6.93 52.45
C THR A 751 -41.89 -7.20 53.72
N SER A 752 -42.49 -6.12 54.25
CA SER A 752 -43.42 -6.26 55.36
C SER A 752 -44.61 -7.08 54.87
N THR A 753 -44.66 -8.33 55.19
CA THR A 753 -45.88 -9.13 55.15
C THR A 753 -46.83 -8.60 56.23
N GLY A 754 -47.58 -7.58 55.86
CA GLY A 754 -48.73 -7.14 56.67
C GLY A 754 -49.80 -8.24 56.67
N GLY A 755 -49.87 -8.99 57.72
CA GLY A 755 -50.98 -9.91 57.97
C GLY A 755 -52.30 -9.15 58.08
N LYS A 756 -53.26 -9.50 57.23
CA LYS A 756 -54.63 -9.15 57.45
C LYS A 756 -55.24 -10.01 58.53
N LYS A 757 -55.78 -9.33 59.51
CA LYS A 757 -57.06 -9.76 60.16
C LYS A 757 -58.16 -8.91 59.65
#